data_239dc2b29c68998da7902128a30719fa
#
_entry.id   239dc2b29c68998da7902128a30719fa
#
_cell.length_a   1.000
_cell.length_b   1.000
_cell.length_c   1.000
_cell.angle_alpha   90.00
_cell.angle_beta   90.00
_cell.angle_gamma   90.00
#
_symmetry.space_group_name_H-M   'P 1'
#
loop_
_entity.id
_entity.type
_entity.pdbx_description
1 polymer ?
#
loop_
_entity_poly.entity_id
_entity_poly.type
_entity_poly.pdbx_seq_one_letter_code
_entity_poly.pdbx_strand_id
1 'polypeptide(L)'
;MTSLIFVHFLLLGLRVIDTTADTWRRCTNLLPLDLLSFVLERDTSKLVPGVHMKQAGGVRGVQLSSPHTSMSFLSSQLLANCELLPTEFSIVVTLKVGRIASKRNEYIFSLMEPKNADKRGAGQKEEEEIIKGDILERNKEEEQHEERGKERRVQSTDERGRVILGMRLSRKRLHFFLKSHGGVVEHWGFRGARLADNQWHTLVLVVASHRVKLTVDCSSPQEIIPSRPLPSDLNIEGSRFHIGSRGRWKGLYSGLLRQLVLVPGSDATHHVCPSSDPQLAALSVPPLLSDLSVTGREDGDHVTSYETERVSVGLEQSCSELQQGQMWFNPHRKGLYLCDGTVWITVLEDHKRLDYVVEHQVLTTSSETHDVEVFQVPGMGLMAAMAHRSASGSAVYLWGRTGFQLYQNISTYEALAWRHFSMGKKTFLVVSNSGGGTDKRKHSETDISVIYKWSKRRKRFVRFQTLQTLCARDWEAFNINRQTYLAVANHRQGDNNHTINSVIYKWNKLTKSFEVHQMLLTSGAYDWEFFTVGPYHFLVVANAFDGVTTSVDSVIYVWVSGSFQVFQTIKTFCATDWEMFQIGSRVFLVVANGHRLHGNGPSRYAINSTIYELDMIGRLFVRFQDIVTYSAVDWEFFTLGEEYFLVVANSFNGESYSLNSILYRWQGYEGFVPVHWLPTIGCSDWEFFSSKGESYLIYSSAKAPLSKVFKLKTY
;
A
#
# COMPACT_ATOMS: atom_id res chain seq x y z
N MET A 1 1.60 62.32 -42.89
CA MET A 1 0.25 61.73 -42.86
C MET A 1 0.21 60.33 -43.53
N THR A 2 1.26 59.85 -44.13
CA THR A 2 1.33 58.57 -44.82
C THR A 2 1.88 57.39 -43.97
N SER A 3 2.44 57.68 -42.79
CA SER A 3 3.03 56.66 -41.92
C SER A 3 2.04 56.07 -40.91
N LEU A 4 0.91 56.75 -40.60
CA LEU A 4 -0.10 56.24 -39.66
C LEU A 4 -1.14 55.32 -40.32
N ILE A 5 -1.29 55.39 -41.60
CA ILE A 5 -2.22 54.52 -42.36
C ILE A 5 -1.65 53.14 -42.57
N PHE A 6 -0.33 53.00 -42.70
CA PHE A 6 0.34 51.71 -42.83
C PHE A 6 0.35 50.87 -41.53
N VAL A 7 0.42 51.54 -40.38
CA VAL A 7 0.35 50.86 -39.06
C VAL A 7 -1.08 50.38 -38.77
N HIS A 8 -2.11 51.10 -39.25
CA HIS A 8 -3.50 50.69 -39.05
C HIS A 8 -3.90 49.50 -39.98
N PHE A 9 -3.33 49.41 -41.15
CA PHE A 9 -3.53 48.26 -42.05
C PHE A 9 -2.75 47.03 -41.58
N LEU A 10 -1.59 47.19 -40.92
CA LEU A 10 -0.84 46.06 -40.31
C LEU A 10 -1.56 45.52 -39.06
N LEU A 11 -2.25 46.38 -38.29
CA LEU A 11 -3.03 45.98 -37.13
C LEU A 11 -4.41 45.37 -37.48
N LEU A 12 -4.95 45.69 -38.65
CA LEU A 12 -6.18 45.09 -39.21
C LEU A 12 -5.91 43.77 -39.94
N GLY A 13 -4.68 43.57 -40.46
CA GLY A 13 -4.27 42.32 -41.11
C GLY A 13 -3.90 41.20 -40.13
N LEU A 14 -3.72 41.49 -38.84
CA LEU A 14 -3.47 40.52 -37.79
C LEU A 14 -4.74 39.99 -37.09
N ARG A 15 -5.93 40.40 -37.54
CA ARG A 15 -7.19 39.70 -37.25
C ARG A 15 -7.54 38.69 -38.35
N VAL A 16 -6.54 37.88 -38.72
CA VAL A 16 -6.74 36.71 -39.55
C VAL A 16 -6.98 35.52 -38.67
N ILE A 17 -8.26 35.21 -38.57
CA ILE A 17 -8.76 33.83 -38.54
C ILE A 17 -8.07 32.97 -37.53
N ASP A 18 -8.46 33.14 -36.26
CA ASP A 18 -8.51 32.03 -35.32
C ASP A 18 -9.69 31.13 -35.77
N THR A 19 -9.54 30.50 -36.92
CA THR A 19 -10.18 29.19 -37.12
C THR A 19 -9.34 28.21 -36.33
N THR A 20 -9.51 28.20 -35.03
CA THR A 20 -9.23 27.01 -34.27
C THR A 20 -10.15 25.93 -34.83
N ALA A 21 -9.67 25.24 -35.82
CA ALA A 21 -10.12 23.88 -36.05
C ALA A 21 -9.81 23.21 -34.70
N ASP A 22 -10.84 22.92 -33.91
CA ASP A 22 -10.76 22.10 -32.70
C ASP A 22 -10.13 20.77 -33.11
N THR A 23 -8.80 20.71 -33.11
CA THR A 23 -8.06 19.48 -33.37
C THR A 23 -8.15 18.67 -32.08
N TRP A 24 -9.18 17.85 -31.99
CA TRP A 24 -9.40 16.90 -30.93
C TRP A 24 -8.15 16.05 -30.69
N ARG A 25 -7.59 16.12 -29.49
CA ARG A 25 -6.39 15.38 -29.14
C ARG A 25 -6.74 13.95 -28.74
N ARG A 26 -6.14 13.01 -29.45
CA ARG A 26 -6.28 11.59 -29.13
C ARG A 26 -5.41 11.21 -27.92
N CYS A 27 -5.97 10.41 -27.02
CA CYS A 27 -5.26 9.82 -25.90
C CYS A 27 -4.37 8.65 -26.37
N THR A 28 -3.17 8.95 -26.88
CA THR A 28 -2.30 7.95 -27.53
C THR A 28 -1.21 7.40 -26.63
N ASN A 29 -0.80 8.13 -25.59
CA ASN A 29 0.33 7.80 -24.74
C ASN A 29 -0.10 7.55 -23.29
N LEU A 30 -1.23 6.86 -23.13
CA LEU A 30 -1.73 6.55 -21.78
C LEU A 30 -1.04 5.30 -21.25
N LEU A 31 -0.50 5.40 -20.05
CA LEU A 31 -0.19 4.24 -19.22
C LEU A 31 -1.48 3.51 -18.83
N PRO A 32 -1.43 2.26 -18.37
CA PRO A 32 -2.60 1.59 -17.81
C PRO A 32 -3.28 2.47 -16.76
N LEU A 33 -4.56 2.76 -16.94
CA LEU A 33 -5.35 3.64 -16.08
C LEU A 33 -6.21 2.80 -15.15
N ASP A 34 -5.84 2.73 -13.86
CA ASP A 34 -6.65 2.08 -12.85
C ASP A 34 -7.78 3.01 -12.40
N LEU A 35 -8.98 2.76 -12.93
CA LEU A 35 -10.18 3.56 -12.67
C LEU A 35 -10.68 3.37 -11.23
N LEU A 36 -10.40 2.22 -10.62
CA LEU A 36 -10.84 1.91 -9.26
C LEU A 36 -9.94 2.58 -8.24
N SER A 37 -8.63 2.44 -8.36
CA SER A 37 -7.64 3.12 -7.51
C SER A 37 -7.79 4.64 -7.61
N PHE A 38 -7.98 5.17 -8.80
CA PHE A 38 -8.16 6.61 -9.01
C PHE A 38 -9.31 7.21 -8.18
N VAL A 39 -10.43 6.49 -8.02
CA VAL A 39 -11.56 6.95 -7.21
C VAL A 39 -11.28 6.78 -5.72
N LEU A 40 -10.58 5.71 -5.32
CA LEU A 40 -10.31 5.38 -3.94
C LEU A 40 -9.17 6.22 -3.33
N GLU A 41 -8.18 6.59 -4.13
CA GLU A 41 -7.01 7.37 -3.69
C GLU A 41 -7.27 8.88 -3.60
N ARG A 42 -8.32 9.36 -4.27
CA ARG A 42 -8.58 10.80 -4.44
C ARG A 42 -8.92 11.54 -3.15
N ASP A 43 -9.41 10.83 -2.15
CA ASP A 43 -9.78 11.42 -0.86
C ASP A 43 -9.43 10.45 0.27
N THR A 44 -8.15 10.43 0.64
CA THR A 44 -7.63 9.63 1.76
C THR A 44 -8.22 10.06 3.11
N SER A 45 -8.86 11.24 3.16
CA SER A 45 -9.46 11.80 4.38
C SER A 45 -10.96 11.47 4.52
N LYS A 46 -11.60 10.94 3.46
CA LYS A 46 -13.04 10.64 3.50
C LYS A 46 -13.28 9.24 2.95
N LEU A 47 -13.63 8.32 3.83
CA LEU A 47 -14.31 7.08 3.46
C LEU A 47 -15.48 7.46 2.55
N VAL A 48 -15.44 7.03 1.29
CA VAL A 48 -16.54 7.31 0.35
C VAL A 48 -17.79 6.64 0.92
N PRO A 49 -18.82 7.41 1.34
CA PRO A 49 -19.98 6.84 2.03
C PRO A 49 -20.61 5.71 1.21
N GLY A 50 -20.82 4.53 1.84
CA GLY A 50 -21.40 3.35 1.19
C GLY A 50 -20.41 2.52 0.36
N VAL A 51 -19.14 2.80 0.39
CA VAL A 51 -18.06 1.98 -0.15
C VAL A 51 -17.39 1.25 1.02
N HIS A 52 -17.35 -0.08 0.95
CA HIS A 52 -16.76 -0.91 1.98
C HIS A 52 -15.70 -1.83 1.37
N MET A 53 -14.53 -1.91 2.02
CA MET A 53 -13.56 -2.93 1.70
C MET A 53 -13.99 -4.24 2.35
N LYS A 54 -14.12 -5.31 1.56
CA LYS A 54 -14.42 -6.65 2.07
C LYS A 54 -13.37 -7.65 1.63
N GLN A 55 -13.07 -8.59 2.50
CA GLN A 55 -12.19 -9.71 2.20
C GLN A 55 -13.01 -10.98 1.94
N ALA A 56 -12.71 -11.69 0.87
CA ALA A 56 -13.35 -12.94 0.49
C ALA A 56 -12.32 -13.91 -0.08
N GLY A 57 -12.12 -15.04 0.59
CA GLY A 57 -11.10 -16.03 0.21
C GLY A 57 -9.67 -15.48 0.26
N GLY A 58 -9.34 -14.65 1.28
CA GLY A 58 -8.03 -14.02 1.41
C GLY A 58 -7.80 -12.79 0.51
N VAL A 59 -8.72 -12.49 -0.40
CA VAL A 59 -8.61 -11.41 -1.39
C VAL A 59 -9.54 -10.26 -1.02
N ARG A 60 -9.04 -9.03 -1.03
CA ARG A 60 -9.82 -7.81 -0.77
C ARG A 60 -10.51 -7.33 -2.03
N GLY A 61 -11.68 -6.74 -1.87
CA GLY A 61 -12.43 -6.10 -2.94
C GLY A 61 -13.35 -5.01 -2.41
N VAL A 62 -13.70 -4.08 -3.28
CA VAL A 62 -14.60 -2.97 -3.00
C VAL A 62 -16.05 -3.43 -3.16
N GLN A 63 -16.87 -3.24 -2.14
CA GLN A 63 -18.31 -3.44 -2.17
C GLN A 63 -19.05 -2.11 -2.09
N LEU A 64 -20.03 -1.93 -2.97
CA LEU A 64 -20.95 -0.81 -2.94
C LEU A 64 -22.19 -1.23 -2.14
N SER A 65 -22.49 -0.57 -1.00
CA SER A 65 -23.54 -1.01 -0.07
C SER A 65 -24.81 -0.17 -0.12
N SER A 66 -24.78 0.99 -0.80
CA SER A 66 -25.93 1.90 -0.83
C SER A 66 -26.25 2.38 -2.24
N PRO A 67 -27.53 2.51 -2.60
CA PRO A 67 -27.93 3.12 -3.86
C PRO A 67 -27.52 4.61 -3.96
N HIS A 68 -27.15 5.26 -2.88
CA HIS A 68 -26.76 6.67 -2.81
C HIS A 68 -25.31 6.94 -3.16
N THR A 69 -24.48 5.92 -3.23
CA THR A 69 -23.05 6.04 -3.52
C THR A 69 -22.74 5.60 -4.94
N SER A 70 -22.62 6.54 -5.85
CA SER A 70 -21.96 6.29 -7.12
C SER A 70 -20.54 6.85 -7.08
N MET A 71 -19.55 5.99 -7.17
CA MET A 71 -18.18 6.42 -7.46
C MET A 71 -18.16 6.99 -8.86
N SER A 72 -18.02 8.29 -9.01
CA SER A 72 -18.03 8.94 -10.32
C SER A 72 -17.09 10.14 -10.38
N PHE A 73 -16.48 10.34 -11.55
CA PHE A 73 -15.55 11.44 -11.82
C PHE A 73 -15.62 11.86 -13.30
N LEU A 74 -15.17 13.08 -13.60
CA LEU A 74 -15.09 13.57 -14.98
C LEU A 74 -13.94 12.89 -15.72
N SER A 75 -14.13 12.59 -17.00
CA SER A 75 -13.07 12.03 -17.86
C SER A 75 -11.82 12.89 -17.88
N SER A 76 -11.96 14.21 -17.90
CA SER A 76 -10.85 15.17 -17.89
C SER A 76 -9.97 15.12 -16.63
N GLN A 77 -10.45 14.50 -15.57
CA GLN A 77 -9.70 14.35 -14.32
C GLN A 77 -8.71 13.17 -14.36
N LEU A 78 -8.97 12.17 -15.19
CA LEU A 78 -8.12 11.02 -15.43
C LEU A 78 -7.31 11.18 -16.72
N LEU A 79 -7.97 11.70 -17.76
CA LEU A 79 -7.45 11.85 -19.10
C LEU A 79 -7.19 13.34 -19.35
N ALA A 80 -6.11 13.85 -18.77
CA ALA A 80 -5.70 15.25 -18.92
C ALA A 80 -5.18 15.48 -20.37
N ASN A 81 -5.59 16.62 -20.96
CA ASN A 81 -5.12 17.07 -22.26
C ASN A 81 -5.47 16.20 -23.47
N CYS A 82 -6.49 15.34 -23.38
CA CYS A 82 -7.00 14.59 -24.53
C CYS A 82 -8.52 14.40 -24.46
N GLU A 83 -9.18 14.41 -25.60
CA GLU A 83 -10.63 14.33 -25.73
C GLU A 83 -11.12 13.07 -26.47
N LEU A 84 -10.24 12.36 -27.16
CA LEU A 84 -10.58 11.14 -27.89
C LEU A 84 -9.97 9.90 -27.26
N LEU A 85 -10.77 8.88 -26.99
CA LEU A 85 -10.24 7.58 -26.58
C LEU A 85 -9.34 6.96 -27.65
N PRO A 86 -8.37 6.09 -27.26
CA PRO A 86 -7.60 5.30 -28.22
C PRO A 86 -8.51 4.49 -29.14
N THR A 87 -8.09 4.28 -30.42
CA THR A 87 -8.81 3.44 -31.38
C THR A 87 -8.88 1.99 -30.93
N GLU A 88 -7.86 1.54 -30.22
CA GLU A 88 -7.75 0.20 -29.64
C GLU A 88 -7.41 0.29 -28.17
N PHE A 89 -8.08 -0.50 -27.37
CA PHE A 89 -7.87 -0.55 -25.92
C PHE A 89 -8.35 -1.86 -25.34
N SER A 90 -7.87 -2.19 -24.15
CA SER A 90 -8.35 -3.32 -23.37
C SER A 90 -8.92 -2.83 -22.03
N ILE A 91 -9.91 -3.56 -21.52
CA ILE A 91 -10.46 -3.33 -20.19
C ILE A 91 -10.24 -4.59 -19.36
N VAL A 92 -9.47 -4.46 -18.29
CA VAL A 92 -9.21 -5.55 -17.34
C VAL A 92 -10.06 -5.35 -16.11
N VAL A 93 -10.84 -6.38 -15.77
CA VAL A 93 -11.74 -6.34 -14.61
C VAL A 93 -11.56 -7.59 -13.77
N THR A 94 -11.25 -7.45 -12.50
CA THR A 94 -11.31 -8.55 -11.54
C THR A 94 -12.49 -8.34 -10.60
N LEU A 95 -13.41 -9.29 -10.57
CA LEU A 95 -14.67 -9.17 -9.88
C LEU A 95 -15.10 -10.48 -9.22
N LYS A 96 -15.98 -10.34 -8.21
CA LYS A 96 -16.70 -11.46 -7.60
C LYS A 96 -18.15 -11.07 -7.45
N VAL A 97 -19.04 -11.86 -8.02
CA VAL A 97 -20.47 -11.60 -7.96
C VAL A 97 -21.26 -12.87 -7.63
N GLY A 98 -22.20 -12.72 -6.73
CA GLY A 98 -23.14 -13.79 -6.41
C GLY A 98 -24.29 -13.87 -7.42
N ARG A 99 -25.34 -14.59 -7.05
CA ARG A 99 -26.48 -14.83 -7.93
C ARG A 99 -27.25 -13.56 -8.23
N ILE A 100 -27.27 -13.15 -9.51
CA ILE A 100 -28.03 -12.00 -10.00
C ILE A 100 -29.51 -12.42 -10.25
N ALA A 101 -30.46 -11.65 -9.74
CA ALA A 101 -31.89 -11.91 -9.96
C ALA A 101 -32.27 -11.77 -11.46
N SER A 102 -33.27 -12.53 -11.93
CA SER A 102 -33.59 -12.68 -13.36
C SER A 102 -33.97 -11.38 -14.09
N LYS A 103 -34.47 -10.38 -13.39
CA LYS A 103 -34.83 -9.06 -13.95
C LYS A 103 -33.84 -7.95 -13.63
N ARG A 104 -32.74 -8.26 -12.92
CA ARG A 104 -31.75 -7.28 -12.49
C ARG A 104 -30.57 -7.24 -13.47
N ASN A 105 -30.13 -6.03 -13.76
CA ASN A 105 -28.94 -5.74 -14.54
C ASN A 105 -28.01 -4.89 -13.69
N GLU A 106 -26.74 -5.25 -13.59
CA GLU A 106 -25.74 -4.61 -12.75
C GLU A 106 -24.59 -4.09 -13.60
N TYR A 107 -24.31 -2.80 -13.52
CA TYR A 107 -23.21 -2.18 -14.26
C TYR A 107 -21.92 -2.28 -13.49
N ILE A 108 -20.87 -2.82 -14.10
CA ILE A 108 -19.51 -2.79 -13.57
C ILE A 108 -18.98 -1.36 -13.64
N PHE A 109 -19.15 -0.73 -14.80
CA PHE A 109 -18.88 0.70 -15.00
C PHE A 109 -19.65 1.22 -16.21
N SER A 110 -19.73 2.55 -16.32
CA SER A 110 -20.22 3.24 -17.51
C SER A 110 -19.55 4.60 -17.68
N LEU A 111 -19.29 5.00 -18.92
CA LEU A 111 -18.89 6.35 -19.33
C LEU A 111 -20.09 7.00 -20.00
N MET A 112 -20.55 8.11 -19.44
CA MET A 112 -21.77 8.80 -19.86
C MET A 112 -21.48 10.19 -20.41
N GLU A 113 -22.18 10.56 -21.48
CA GLU A 113 -22.15 11.93 -21.99
C GLU A 113 -22.67 12.95 -20.96
N PRO A 114 -22.19 14.21 -21.03
CA PRO A 114 -22.71 15.28 -20.20
C PRO A 114 -24.22 15.45 -20.41
N LYS A 115 -24.95 15.85 -19.37
CA LYS A 115 -26.33 16.30 -19.52
C LYS A 115 -26.29 17.59 -20.31
N ASN A 116 -26.91 17.66 -21.48
CA ASN A 116 -27.12 18.93 -22.16
C ASN A 116 -27.85 19.85 -21.19
N ALA A 117 -27.15 20.85 -20.63
CA ALA A 117 -27.82 21.99 -20.05
C ALA A 117 -28.56 22.68 -21.19
N ASP A 118 -29.87 22.77 -21.08
CA ASP A 118 -30.68 23.57 -21.98
C ASP A 118 -29.99 24.91 -22.25
N LYS A 119 -29.81 25.24 -23.51
CA LYS A 119 -29.36 26.57 -23.93
C LYS A 119 -30.42 27.60 -23.50
N ARG A 120 -30.43 28.04 -22.25
CA ARG A 120 -31.11 29.24 -21.79
C ARG A 120 -30.45 29.76 -20.50
N GLY A 121 -29.77 30.87 -20.62
CA GLY A 121 -29.66 31.89 -19.56
C GLY A 121 -28.57 31.67 -18.51
N ALA A 122 -27.53 32.50 -18.58
CA ALA A 122 -26.60 32.76 -17.49
C ALA A 122 -27.32 33.10 -16.16
N GLY A 123 -26.89 32.52 -15.06
CA GLY A 123 -27.37 32.84 -13.73
C GLY A 123 -26.79 31.93 -12.67
N GLN A 124 -25.73 32.42 -12.00
CA GLN A 124 -25.24 31.91 -10.73
C GLN A 124 -26.38 31.77 -9.73
N LYS A 125 -26.56 30.58 -9.18
CA LYS A 125 -27.09 30.22 -7.84
C LYS A 125 -27.60 28.80 -7.90
N GLU A 126 -26.99 27.92 -7.11
CA GLU A 126 -27.61 26.71 -6.52
C GLU A 126 -26.53 25.76 -6.00
N GLU A 127 -25.99 26.17 -4.85
CA GLU A 127 -25.36 25.24 -3.90
C GLU A 127 -25.84 25.63 -2.51
N GLU A 128 -27.10 25.44 -2.21
CA GLU A 128 -27.66 25.49 -0.84
C GLU A 128 -29.16 25.30 -0.87
N GLU A 129 -29.64 24.09 -1.14
CA GLU A 129 -31.01 23.69 -0.77
C GLU A 129 -31.25 22.21 -1.16
N ILE A 130 -30.77 21.27 -0.37
CA ILE A 130 -31.39 19.91 -0.27
C ILE A 130 -31.01 19.31 1.09
N ILE A 131 -31.52 19.86 2.16
CA ILE A 131 -31.78 19.19 3.43
C ILE A 131 -33.04 19.79 4.01
N LYS A 132 -34.20 19.37 3.51
CA LYS A 132 -35.50 19.37 4.18
C LYS A 132 -36.58 19.02 3.16
N GLY A 133 -37.12 17.78 3.25
CA GLY A 133 -38.33 17.45 2.52
C GLY A 133 -38.41 16.01 2.04
N ASP A 134 -38.33 15.01 2.93
CA ASP A 134 -38.76 13.64 2.65
C ASP A 134 -39.19 12.91 3.93
N ILE A 135 -40.18 13.48 4.59
CA ILE A 135 -41.06 12.74 5.52
C ILE A 135 -42.44 13.32 5.33
N LEU A 136 -43.15 12.84 4.31
CA LEU A 136 -44.61 12.89 4.21
C LEU A 136 -45.03 12.62 2.76
N GLU A 137 -45.12 11.36 2.37
CA GLU A 137 -46.01 10.88 1.30
C GLU A 137 -45.83 9.37 1.09
N ARG A 138 -46.30 8.63 2.08
CA ARG A 138 -46.69 7.23 1.91
C ARG A 138 -48.20 7.21 2.17
N ASN A 139 -48.97 7.25 1.09
CA ASN A 139 -50.35 6.74 1.02
C ASN A 139 -51.11 7.51 -0.04
N LYS A 140 -51.01 7.12 -1.31
CA LYS A 140 -51.96 7.31 -2.42
C LYS A 140 -51.34 6.81 -3.72
N GLU A 141 -51.25 5.52 -3.92
CA GLU A 141 -50.86 4.93 -5.19
C GLU A 141 -51.64 3.61 -5.37
N GLU A 142 -52.83 3.68 -5.92
CA GLU A 142 -53.45 2.48 -6.53
C GLU A 142 -54.30 2.74 -7.80
N GLU A 143 -54.49 3.96 -8.29
CA GLU A 143 -55.37 4.19 -9.47
C GLU A 143 -54.77 4.92 -10.69
N GLN A 144 -53.46 4.94 -10.93
CA GLN A 144 -52.88 5.56 -12.14
C GLN A 144 -51.91 4.64 -12.88
N HIS A 145 -52.27 3.41 -13.17
CA HIS A 145 -51.36 2.41 -13.72
C HIS A 145 -51.30 2.29 -15.27
N GLU A 146 -52.14 2.97 -16.04
CA GLU A 146 -52.19 2.78 -17.51
C GLU A 146 -51.55 3.90 -18.36
N GLU A 147 -51.49 5.11 -17.90
CA GLU A 147 -50.83 6.19 -18.69
C GLU A 147 -49.31 6.35 -18.43
N ARG A 148 -48.81 5.94 -17.27
CA ARG A 148 -47.35 5.98 -16.97
C ARG A 148 -46.51 4.96 -17.73
N GLY A 149 -47.09 3.99 -18.38
CA GLY A 149 -46.38 2.97 -19.17
C GLY A 149 -45.75 3.48 -20.46
N LYS A 150 -46.31 4.54 -21.09
CA LYS A 150 -45.77 5.12 -22.34
C LYS A 150 -44.67 6.15 -22.08
N GLU A 151 -44.78 6.97 -21.08
CA GLU A 151 -43.72 7.94 -20.70
C GLU A 151 -42.47 7.27 -20.14
N ARG A 152 -42.58 6.18 -19.39
CA ARG A 152 -41.44 5.38 -18.92
C ARG A 152 -40.68 4.69 -20.05
N ARG A 153 -41.32 4.37 -21.18
CA ARG A 153 -40.64 3.81 -22.36
C ARG A 153 -39.84 4.85 -23.15
N VAL A 154 -40.32 6.08 -23.27
CA VAL A 154 -39.64 7.17 -23.96
C VAL A 154 -38.43 7.65 -23.14
N GLN A 155 -38.54 7.83 -21.82
CA GLN A 155 -37.39 8.20 -20.96
C GLN A 155 -36.33 7.10 -20.89
N SER A 156 -36.66 5.81 -21.00
CA SER A 156 -35.68 4.73 -20.97
C SER A 156 -34.88 4.59 -22.26
N THR A 157 -35.41 5.07 -23.41
CA THR A 157 -34.71 5.07 -24.71
C THR A 157 -33.76 6.26 -24.83
N ASP A 158 -34.12 7.41 -24.34
CA ASP A 158 -33.28 8.63 -24.34
C ASP A 158 -32.01 8.46 -23.49
N GLU A 159 -32.12 7.86 -22.30
CA GLU A 159 -30.96 7.61 -21.44
C GLU A 159 -30.00 6.52 -21.97
N ARG A 160 -30.45 5.59 -22.81
CA ARG A 160 -29.56 4.59 -23.44
C ARG A 160 -28.64 5.21 -24.47
N GLY A 161 -29.11 6.22 -25.17
CA GLY A 161 -28.34 6.95 -26.19
C GLY A 161 -27.14 7.76 -25.63
N ARG A 162 -27.06 7.92 -24.31
CA ARG A 162 -26.00 8.73 -23.66
C ARG A 162 -24.82 7.92 -23.14
N VAL A 163 -24.81 6.59 -23.27
CA VAL A 163 -23.68 5.75 -22.92
C VAL A 163 -22.64 5.81 -24.02
N ILE A 164 -21.42 6.27 -23.71
CA ILE A 164 -20.29 6.23 -24.63
C ILE A 164 -19.67 4.83 -24.60
N LEU A 165 -19.39 4.33 -23.40
CA LEU A 165 -18.72 3.07 -23.14
C LEU A 165 -19.28 2.45 -21.86
N GLY A 166 -19.46 1.13 -21.78
CA GLY A 166 -19.90 0.51 -20.54
C GLY A 166 -19.94 -1.01 -20.55
N MET A 167 -19.84 -1.57 -19.35
CA MET A 167 -19.92 -2.99 -19.08
C MET A 167 -21.01 -3.29 -18.07
N ARG A 168 -21.82 -4.31 -18.35
CA ARG A 168 -22.96 -4.69 -17.51
C ARG A 168 -23.12 -6.20 -17.42
N LEU A 169 -23.44 -6.67 -16.23
CA LEU A 169 -23.81 -8.06 -15.97
C LEU A 169 -25.31 -8.26 -15.96
N SER A 170 -25.75 -9.35 -16.51
CA SER A 170 -27.07 -9.93 -16.32
C SER A 170 -26.92 -11.40 -15.88
N ARG A 171 -28.01 -12.04 -15.45
CA ARG A 171 -27.97 -13.41 -14.92
C ARG A 171 -27.17 -14.41 -15.76
N LYS A 172 -27.14 -14.25 -17.09
CA LYS A 172 -26.54 -15.24 -18.02
C LYS A 172 -25.50 -14.66 -18.99
N ARG A 173 -25.24 -13.36 -18.97
CA ARG A 173 -24.39 -12.69 -19.96
C ARG A 173 -23.66 -11.50 -19.39
N LEU A 174 -22.46 -11.31 -19.92
CA LEU A 174 -21.76 -10.04 -19.85
C LEU A 174 -22.16 -9.23 -21.09
N HIS A 175 -22.47 -7.96 -20.90
CA HIS A 175 -22.87 -7.04 -21.95
C HIS A 175 -21.86 -5.92 -22.06
N PHE A 176 -21.42 -5.62 -23.25
CA PHE A 176 -20.57 -4.50 -23.59
C PHE A 176 -21.32 -3.49 -24.46
N PHE A 177 -21.14 -2.21 -24.19
CA PHE A 177 -21.77 -1.10 -24.88
C PHE A 177 -20.71 -0.16 -25.39
N LEU A 178 -20.80 0.26 -26.67
CA LEU A 178 -19.93 1.24 -27.26
C LEU A 178 -20.73 2.14 -28.19
N LYS A 179 -20.52 3.46 -28.12
CA LYS A 179 -21.16 4.42 -29.01
C LYS A 179 -20.49 4.36 -30.40
N SER A 180 -21.25 4.16 -31.47
CA SER A 180 -20.75 4.12 -32.83
C SER A 180 -20.87 5.48 -33.54
N HIS A 181 -20.29 5.58 -34.75
CA HIS A 181 -20.49 6.72 -35.62
C HIS A 181 -21.98 6.98 -35.82
N GLY A 182 -22.43 8.21 -35.73
CA GLY A 182 -23.85 8.58 -35.85
C GLY A 182 -24.64 8.52 -34.51
N GLY A 183 -23.97 8.31 -33.38
CA GLY A 183 -24.60 8.41 -32.06
C GLY A 183 -25.38 7.18 -31.61
N VAL A 184 -25.39 6.11 -32.38
CA VAL A 184 -26.06 4.86 -32.02
C VAL A 184 -25.17 4.07 -31.05
N VAL A 185 -25.77 3.54 -29.99
CA VAL A 185 -25.04 2.69 -29.02
C VAL A 185 -25.15 1.25 -29.45
N GLU A 186 -24.05 0.67 -29.90
CA GLU A 186 -23.96 -0.74 -30.20
C GLU A 186 -23.86 -1.56 -28.91
N HIS A 187 -24.37 -2.79 -28.98
CA HIS A 187 -24.50 -3.65 -27.83
C HIS A 187 -24.15 -5.10 -28.16
N TRP A 188 -23.14 -5.63 -27.50
CA TRP A 188 -22.72 -7.03 -27.63
C TRP A 188 -22.93 -7.80 -26.35
N GLY A 189 -23.32 -9.05 -26.47
CA GLY A 189 -23.60 -9.92 -25.30
C GLY A 189 -22.82 -11.22 -25.35
N PHE A 190 -21.86 -11.41 -24.48
CA PHE A 190 -21.07 -12.63 -24.32
C PHE A 190 -21.86 -13.67 -23.51
N ARG A 191 -22.03 -14.87 -24.07
CA ARG A 191 -22.77 -15.98 -23.42
C ARG A 191 -21.79 -16.96 -22.80
N GLY A 192 -22.21 -17.67 -21.75
CA GLY A 192 -21.43 -18.77 -21.18
C GLY A 192 -20.38 -18.34 -20.15
N ALA A 193 -20.12 -17.05 -19.96
CA ALA A 193 -19.34 -16.56 -18.84
C ALA A 193 -20.11 -16.81 -17.54
N ARG A 194 -19.77 -17.86 -16.78
CA ARG A 194 -20.40 -18.20 -15.50
C ARG A 194 -19.84 -17.32 -14.39
N LEU A 195 -20.08 -16.02 -14.45
CA LEU A 195 -19.51 -15.01 -13.53
C LEU A 195 -20.30 -14.83 -12.22
N ALA A 196 -21.52 -15.39 -12.15
CA ALA A 196 -22.42 -15.21 -11.00
C ALA A 196 -22.44 -16.46 -10.09
N ASP A 197 -21.27 -17.01 -9.78
CA ASP A 197 -21.05 -18.23 -8.98
C ASP A 197 -20.42 -17.97 -7.62
N ASN A 198 -20.25 -16.69 -7.26
CA ASN A 198 -19.59 -16.25 -6.05
C ASN A 198 -18.10 -16.61 -5.96
N GLN A 199 -17.42 -16.76 -7.12
CA GLN A 199 -15.96 -16.89 -7.21
C GLN A 199 -15.35 -15.61 -7.79
N TRP A 200 -14.03 -15.47 -7.63
CA TRP A 200 -13.28 -14.40 -8.26
C TRP A 200 -13.02 -14.75 -9.74
N HIS A 201 -13.30 -13.79 -10.62
CA HIS A 201 -13.05 -13.88 -12.05
C HIS A 201 -12.27 -12.68 -12.56
N THR A 202 -11.32 -12.93 -13.43
CA THR A 202 -10.60 -11.87 -14.16
C THR A 202 -11.03 -11.87 -15.62
N LEU A 203 -11.51 -10.72 -16.07
CA LEU A 203 -12.01 -10.49 -17.43
C LEU A 203 -11.03 -9.59 -18.17
N VAL A 204 -10.68 -9.95 -19.40
CA VAL A 204 -9.95 -9.08 -20.33
C VAL A 204 -10.82 -8.87 -21.55
N LEU A 205 -11.35 -7.66 -21.71
CA LEU A 205 -12.10 -7.26 -22.89
C LEU A 205 -11.20 -6.42 -23.77
N VAL A 206 -10.92 -6.90 -24.97
CA VAL A 206 -10.13 -6.21 -26.00
C VAL A 206 -11.06 -5.60 -27.04
N VAL A 207 -10.85 -4.33 -27.34
CA VAL A 207 -11.55 -3.57 -28.35
C VAL A 207 -10.53 -3.15 -29.42
N ALA A 208 -10.65 -3.72 -30.60
CA ALA A 208 -9.83 -3.39 -31.76
C ALA A 208 -10.75 -3.00 -32.95
N SER A 209 -10.20 -2.38 -33.98
CA SER A 209 -10.98 -1.77 -35.09
C SER A 209 -12.04 -2.67 -35.71
N HIS A 210 -11.81 -3.98 -35.77
CA HIS A 210 -12.69 -4.96 -36.43
C HIS A 210 -13.16 -6.10 -35.55
N ARG A 211 -12.83 -6.08 -34.23
CA ARG A 211 -13.19 -7.17 -33.33
C ARG A 211 -13.33 -6.71 -31.90
N VAL A 212 -14.20 -7.38 -31.15
CA VAL A 212 -14.33 -7.31 -29.71
C VAL A 212 -14.10 -8.71 -29.13
N LYS A 213 -13.08 -8.87 -28.30
CA LYS A 213 -12.65 -10.16 -27.77
C LYS A 213 -12.77 -10.15 -26.25
N LEU A 214 -13.38 -11.17 -25.66
CA LEU A 214 -13.48 -11.36 -24.22
C LEU A 214 -12.75 -12.64 -23.81
N THR A 215 -11.80 -12.52 -22.90
CA THR A 215 -11.14 -13.64 -22.21
C THR A 215 -11.57 -13.63 -20.74
N VAL A 216 -11.93 -14.78 -20.20
CA VAL A 216 -12.34 -14.97 -18.79
C VAL A 216 -11.39 -15.99 -18.19
N ASP A 217 -10.74 -15.65 -17.06
CA ASP A 217 -9.83 -16.50 -16.30
C ASP A 217 -8.80 -17.22 -17.20
N CYS A 218 -8.23 -16.46 -18.14
CA CYS A 218 -7.26 -16.96 -19.12
C CYS A 218 -7.73 -18.15 -19.95
N SER A 219 -9.03 -18.35 -20.07
CA SER A 219 -9.63 -19.38 -20.93
C SER A 219 -9.64 -18.96 -22.40
N SER A 220 -10.10 -19.86 -23.27
CA SER A 220 -10.26 -19.57 -24.71
C SER A 220 -11.15 -18.33 -24.94
N PRO A 221 -10.68 -17.34 -25.71
CA PRO A 221 -11.39 -16.09 -25.93
C PRO A 221 -12.69 -16.28 -26.71
N GLN A 222 -13.70 -15.49 -26.37
CA GLN A 222 -14.91 -15.31 -27.17
C GLN A 222 -14.74 -14.07 -28.04
N GLU A 223 -14.80 -14.22 -29.35
CA GLU A 223 -14.63 -13.13 -30.29
C GLU A 223 -15.96 -12.80 -30.98
N ILE A 224 -16.21 -11.52 -31.15
CA ILE A 224 -17.35 -10.97 -31.88
C ILE A 224 -16.80 -10.02 -32.94
N ILE A 225 -17.15 -10.26 -34.21
CA ILE A 225 -16.82 -9.38 -35.32
C ILE A 225 -18.02 -8.45 -35.51
N PRO A 226 -17.87 -7.13 -35.22
CA PRO A 226 -18.93 -6.16 -35.52
C PRO A 226 -19.26 -6.09 -36.99
N SER A 227 -20.52 -5.85 -37.33
CA SER A 227 -20.97 -5.69 -38.72
C SER A 227 -20.43 -4.42 -39.40
N ARG A 228 -19.96 -3.47 -38.62
CA ARG A 228 -19.32 -2.22 -39.06
C ARG A 228 -18.02 -2.01 -38.26
N PRO A 229 -17.01 -1.34 -38.86
CA PRO A 229 -15.81 -0.98 -38.09
C PRO A 229 -16.16 -0.16 -36.85
N LEU A 230 -15.46 -0.44 -35.78
CA LEU A 230 -15.61 0.31 -34.52
C LEU A 230 -15.14 1.76 -34.71
N PRO A 231 -15.72 2.73 -34.00
CA PRO A 231 -15.37 4.14 -34.16
C PRO A 231 -13.92 4.40 -33.77
N SER A 232 -13.23 5.18 -34.61
CA SER A 232 -11.86 5.60 -34.38
C SER A 232 -11.76 6.88 -33.56
N ASP A 233 -12.88 7.56 -33.28
CA ASP A 233 -12.98 8.91 -32.71
C ASP A 233 -14.08 9.01 -31.65
N LEU A 234 -13.95 8.22 -30.59
CA LEU A 234 -14.83 8.31 -29.43
C LEU A 234 -14.49 9.55 -28.61
N ASN A 235 -15.26 10.60 -28.79
CA ASN A 235 -15.14 11.81 -28.01
C ASN A 235 -15.66 11.60 -26.57
N ILE A 236 -14.84 11.95 -25.61
CA ILE A 236 -15.11 11.81 -24.17
C ILE A 236 -15.14 13.15 -23.42
N GLU A 237 -15.07 14.26 -24.14
CA GLU A 237 -15.09 15.59 -23.53
C GLU A 237 -16.34 15.79 -22.66
N GLY A 238 -16.14 16.32 -21.47
CA GLY A 238 -17.20 16.56 -20.50
C GLY A 238 -17.94 15.31 -20.01
N SER A 239 -17.53 14.13 -20.44
CA SER A 239 -18.15 12.86 -20.03
C SER A 239 -17.78 12.51 -18.58
N ARG A 240 -18.55 11.60 -18.00
CA ARG A 240 -18.37 11.16 -16.61
C ARG A 240 -18.31 9.65 -16.52
N PHE A 241 -17.25 9.15 -15.88
CA PHE A 241 -17.18 7.76 -15.44
C PHE A 241 -18.08 7.52 -14.23
N HIS A 242 -18.76 6.40 -14.22
CA HIS A 242 -19.50 5.85 -13.08
C HIS A 242 -19.02 4.42 -12.83
N ILE A 243 -18.47 4.15 -11.65
CA ILE A 243 -18.03 2.83 -11.24
C ILE A 243 -19.15 2.13 -10.48
N GLY A 244 -19.44 0.87 -10.81
CA GLY A 244 -20.47 0.09 -10.17
C GLY A 244 -21.92 0.52 -10.48
N SER A 245 -22.13 1.41 -11.45
CA SER A 245 -23.47 1.92 -11.78
C SER A 245 -23.55 2.48 -13.20
N ARG A 246 -24.79 2.80 -13.64
CA ARG A 246 -25.05 3.56 -14.87
C ARG A 246 -25.53 4.98 -14.55
N GLY A 247 -24.86 5.74 -13.75
CA GLY A 247 -25.32 7.02 -13.26
C GLY A 247 -25.95 6.89 -11.87
N ARG A 248 -26.44 7.99 -11.33
CA ARG A 248 -26.65 8.19 -9.90
C ARG A 248 -27.40 7.08 -9.15
N TRP A 249 -28.25 6.27 -9.85
CA TRP A 249 -29.14 5.34 -9.12
C TRP A 249 -29.50 4.06 -9.92
N LYS A 250 -28.92 3.84 -11.08
CA LYS A 250 -29.38 2.76 -11.96
C LYS A 250 -28.36 1.64 -12.10
N GLY A 251 -28.80 0.41 -11.88
CA GLY A 251 -28.05 -0.80 -12.16
C GLY A 251 -26.82 -0.98 -11.26
N LEU A 252 -26.98 -0.71 -9.96
CA LEU A 252 -25.91 -0.85 -8.97
C LEU A 252 -25.35 -2.27 -8.96
N TYR A 253 -24.04 -2.34 -8.96
CA TYR A 253 -23.27 -3.56 -8.83
C TYR A 253 -23.31 -4.05 -7.38
N SER A 254 -23.69 -5.30 -7.18
CA SER A 254 -23.85 -5.88 -5.83
C SER A 254 -22.67 -6.75 -5.39
N GLY A 255 -21.74 -7.02 -6.29
CA GLY A 255 -20.56 -7.85 -6.05
C GLY A 255 -19.37 -7.09 -5.44
N LEU A 256 -18.21 -7.74 -5.47
CA LEU A 256 -16.92 -7.17 -5.11
C LEU A 256 -16.14 -6.84 -6.38
N LEU A 257 -15.56 -5.64 -6.44
CA LEU A 257 -14.60 -5.23 -7.46
C LEU A 257 -13.21 -5.17 -6.84
N ARG A 258 -12.25 -5.79 -7.50
CA ARG A 258 -10.85 -5.75 -7.08
C ARG A 258 -10.00 -4.92 -8.04
N GLN A 259 -10.29 -4.98 -9.33
CA GLN A 259 -9.54 -4.33 -10.37
C GLN A 259 -10.47 -3.82 -11.47
N LEU A 260 -10.21 -2.62 -11.95
CA LEU A 260 -10.87 -2.05 -13.14
C LEU A 260 -9.87 -1.13 -13.84
N VAL A 261 -9.18 -1.64 -14.84
CA VAL A 261 -8.09 -0.97 -15.54
C VAL A 261 -8.42 -0.80 -17.02
N LEU A 262 -8.27 0.41 -17.52
CA LEU A 262 -8.27 0.72 -18.95
C LEU A 262 -6.83 0.72 -19.45
N VAL A 263 -6.53 -0.17 -20.38
CA VAL A 263 -5.21 -0.29 -21.03
C VAL A 263 -5.31 0.21 -22.45
N PRO A 264 -4.72 1.35 -22.80
CA PRO A 264 -4.74 1.85 -24.17
C PRO A 264 -3.83 1.01 -25.08
N GLY A 265 -4.18 0.94 -26.37
CA GLY A 265 -3.40 0.20 -27.37
C GLY A 265 -3.74 -1.28 -27.42
N SER A 266 -2.74 -2.13 -27.49
CA SER A 266 -2.84 -3.54 -27.80
C SER A 266 -3.56 -4.42 -26.76
N ASP A 267 -3.82 -5.67 -27.16
CA ASP A 267 -4.42 -6.71 -26.35
C ASP A 267 -3.69 -6.97 -25.01
N ALA A 268 -4.31 -6.60 -23.91
CA ALA A 268 -3.77 -6.81 -22.56
C ALA A 268 -3.79 -8.29 -22.10
N THR A 269 -4.34 -9.21 -22.90
CA THR A 269 -4.45 -10.62 -22.50
C THR A 269 -3.09 -11.24 -22.18
N HIS A 270 -2.06 -10.90 -22.94
CA HIS A 270 -0.69 -11.41 -22.71
C HIS A 270 -0.05 -10.91 -21.40
N HIS A 271 -0.48 -9.75 -20.90
CA HIS A 271 0.01 -9.23 -19.63
C HIS A 271 -0.71 -9.83 -18.42
N VAL A 272 -1.98 -10.22 -18.59
CA VAL A 272 -2.81 -10.80 -17.54
C VAL A 272 -2.69 -12.32 -17.50
N CYS A 273 -2.55 -12.95 -18.67
CA CYS A 273 -2.45 -14.38 -18.86
C CYS A 273 -1.04 -14.73 -19.36
N PRO A 274 -0.12 -15.07 -18.45
CA PRO A 274 1.23 -15.44 -18.86
C PRO A 274 1.18 -16.63 -19.81
N SER A 275 1.94 -16.54 -20.89
CA SER A 275 2.12 -17.64 -21.84
C SER A 275 2.75 -18.83 -21.11
N SER A 276 2.32 -20.05 -21.48
CA SER A 276 2.99 -21.28 -21.05
C SER A 276 4.41 -21.41 -21.61
N ASP A 277 4.77 -20.56 -22.58
CA ASP A 277 6.12 -20.48 -23.15
C ASP A 277 6.87 -19.27 -22.60
N PRO A 278 7.89 -19.51 -21.73
CA PRO A 278 8.69 -18.42 -21.13
C PRO A 278 9.47 -17.59 -22.17
N GLN A 279 9.70 -18.11 -23.38
CA GLN A 279 10.42 -17.39 -24.45
C GLN A 279 9.52 -16.34 -25.14
N LEU A 280 8.21 -16.47 -25.03
CA LEU A 280 7.26 -15.48 -25.51
C LEU A 280 6.96 -14.36 -24.51
N ALA A 281 7.50 -14.46 -23.29
CA ALA A 281 7.51 -13.38 -22.30
C ALA A 281 8.58 -12.30 -22.61
N ALA A 282 9.10 -12.26 -23.83
CA ALA A 282 9.95 -11.15 -24.27
C ALA A 282 9.14 -9.86 -24.17
N LEU A 283 9.68 -8.90 -23.41
CA LEU A 283 9.28 -7.49 -23.45
C LEU A 283 8.95 -7.13 -24.90
N SER A 284 7.70 -6.79 -25.18
CA SER A 284 7.35 -6.22 -26.47
C SER A 284 8.00 -4.83 -26.55
N VAL A 285 9.22 -4.80 -27.04
CA VAL A 285 9.87 -3.56 -27.44
C VAL A 285 8.98 -2.94 -28.50
N PRO A 286 8.53 -1.68 -28.34
CA PRO A 286 7.74 -1.03 -29.38
C PRO A 286 8.43 -1.19 -30.74
N PRO A 287 7.72 -1.47 -31.84
CA PRO A 287 8.33 -1.69 -33.16
C PRO A 287 9.29 -0.59 -33.58
N LEU A 288 9.06 0.64 -33.13
CA LEU A 288 9.92 1.80 -33.36
C LEU A 288 11.32 1.66 -32.75
N LEU A 289 11.49 0.81 -31.71
CA LEU A 289 12.79 0.55 -31.07
C LEU A 289 13.42 -0.76 -31.54
N SER A 290 12.67 -1.64 -32.22
CA SER A 290 13.21 -2.89 -32.79
C SER A 290 13.98 -2.66 -34.09
N ASP A 291 13.76 -1.54 -34.81
CA ASP A 291 14.49 -1.18 -36.03
C ASP A 291 15.83 -0.48 -35.78
N LEU A 292 16.22 -0.27 -34.52
CA LEU A 292 17.55 0.18 -34.16
C LEU A 292 18.56 -0.96 -34.10
N SER A 293 18.48 -1.91 -35.05
CA SER A 293 19.55 -2.89 -35.21
C SER A 293 20.79 -2.20 -35.79
N VAL A 294 21.82 -2.19 -34.96
CA VAL A 294 23.15 -1.78 -35.32
C VAL A 294 23.67 -2.67 -36.45
N THR A 295 23.45 -2.28 -37.69
CA THR A 295 24.26 -2.73 -38.80
C THR A 295 24.94 -1.52 -39.38
N GLY A 296 26.17 -1.33 -38.94
CA GLY A 296 27.09 -0.47 -39.69
C GLY A 296 27.21 -0.97 -41.13
N ARG A 297 26.72 -0.16 -42.06
CA ARG A 297 27.24 -0.07 -43.41
C ARG A 297 27.13 1.38 -43.84
N GLU A 298 28.31 1.93 -44.05
CA GLU A 298 28.53 3.16 -44.80
C GLU A 298 27.94 2.96 -46.21
N ASP A 299 26.94 3.74 -46.59
CA ASP A 299 26.78 4.25 -47.96
C ASP A 299 26.01 5.57 -47.84
N GLY A 300 26.65 6.60 -48.41
CA GLY A 300 26.15 7.95 -48.34
C GLY A 300 24.91 8.14 -49.15
N ASP A 301 23.92 8.75 -48.51
CA ASP A 301 23.07 9.76 -49.11
C ASP A 301 22.30 10.51 -48.00
N HIS A 302 22.35 11.83 -48.11
CA HIS A 302 21.61 12.89 -47.39
C HIS A 302 20.72 12.48 -46.24
N VAL A 303 21.33 12.17 -45.11
CA VAL A 303 20.64 12.21 -43.82
C VAL A 303 20.51 13.69 -43.46
N THR A 304 19.29 14.23 -43.50
CA THR A 304 18.94 15.46 -42.80
C THR A 304 19.45 15.29 -41.39
N SER A 305 20.38 16.14 -40.96
CA SER A 305 20.94 16.12 -39.62
C SER A 305 19.82 16.22 -38.61
N TYR A 306 19.42 15.09 -38.03
CA TYR A 306 18.70 15.12 -36.79
C TYR A 306 19.63 15.76 -35.77
N GLU A 307 19.21 16.87 -35.20
CA GLU A 307 19.96 17.57 -34.15
C GLU A 307 20.34 16.55 -33.05
N THR A 308 21.63 16.21 -33.03
CA THR A 308 22.19 15.19 -32.12
C THR A 308 22.25 15.63 -30.66
N GLU A 309 21.64 16.78 -30.31
CA GLU A 309 21.79 17.44 -29.01
C GLU A 309 20.53 17.34 -28.12
N ARG A 310 19.57 16.48 -28.43
CA ARG A 310 18.35 16.36 -27.60
C ARG A 310 18.45 15.40 -26.41
N VAL A 311 19.54 14.68 -26.27
CA VAL A 311 19.80 13.82 -25.10
C VAL A 311 21.10 14.26 -24.45
N SER A 312 21.01 14.81 -23.27
CA SER A 312 22.17 15.12 -22.43
C SER A 312 22.42 14.00 -21.42
N VAL A 313 23.68 13.80 -21.06
CA VAL A 313 24.10 12.81 -20.06
C VAL A 313 24.87 13.53 -18.95
N GLY A 314 24.47 13.35 -17.70
CA GLY A 314 25.15 13.99 -16.57
C GLY A 314 24.43 13.76 -15.24
N LEU A 315 25.08 14.18 -14.14
CA LEU A 315 24.55 14.03 -12.78
C LEU A 315 23.54 15.11 -12.42
N GLU A 316 23.73 16.31 -12.96
CA GLU A 316 22.87 17.48 -12.75
C GLU A 316 22.61 18.16 -14.08
N GLN A 317 21.39 18.54 -14.34
CA GLN A 317 20.94 19.25 -15.53
C GLN A 317 19.83 20.25 -15.16
N SER A 318 19.92 21.49 -15.65
CA SER A 318 18.83 22.46 -15.51
C SER A 318 17.72 22.15 -16.52
N CYS A 319 16.47 22.40 -16.15
CA CYS A 319 15.32 22.40 -17.03
C CYS A 319 14.71 23.79 -17.05
N SER A 320 14.59 24.38 -18.22
CA SER A 320 13.96 25.67 -18.45
C SER A 320 13.28 25.66 -19.82
N GLU A 321 12.58 26.72 -20.17
CA GLU A 321 11.90 26.84 -21.49
C GLU A 321 12.86 26.62 -22.68
N LEU A 322 14.15 26.94 -22.53
CA LEU A 322 15.15 26.71 -23.57
C LEU A 322 15.48 25.20 -23.78
N GLN A 323 15.30 24.40 -22.75
CA GLN A 323 15.52 22.96 -22.79
C GLN A 323 14.22 22.16 -22.98
N GLN A 324 13.09 22.82 -23.23
CA GLN A 324 11.81 22.13 -23.44
C GLN A 324 11.92 21.08 -24.55
N GLY A 325 11.54 19.84 -24.24
CA GLY A 325 11.65 18.69 -25.15
C GLY A 325 13.02 18.02 -25.14
N GLN A 326 13.97 18.49 -24.35
CA GLN A 326 15.26 17.83 -24.17
C GLN A 326 15.12 16.61 -23.28
N MET A 327 15.80 15.52 -23.64
CA MET A 327 15.95 14.35 -22.76
C MET A 327 17.27 14.41 -22.01
N TRP A 328 17.26 13.94 -20.78
CA TRP A 328 18.43 13.84 -19.92
C TRP A 328 18.53 12.45 -19.31
N PHE A 329 19.68 11.79 -19.54
CA PHE A 329 19.99 10.53 -18.88
C PHE A 329 20.91 10.80 -17.68
N ASN A 330 20.44 10.44 -16.49
CA ASN A 330 21.23 10.49 -15.27
C ASN A 330 21.84 9.10 -15.00
N PRO A 331 23.16 8.92 -15.20
CA PRO A 331 23.81 7.61 -15.05
C PRO A 331 23.87 7.13 -13.60
N HIS A 332 23.76 8.03 -12.62
CA HIS A 332 23.75 7.67 -11.21
C HIS A 332 22.38 7.12 -10.78
N ARG A 333 21.31 7.76 -11.23
CA ARG A 333 19.92 7.29 -11.01
C ARG A 333 19.48 6.26 -12.05
N LYS A 334 20.29 6.04 -13.10
CA LYS A 334 19.95 5.22 -14.27
C LYS A 334 18.58 5.56 -14.87
N GLY A 335 18.24 6.83 -14.85
CA GLY A 335 16.96 7.38 -15.24
C GLY A 335 17.06 8.22 -16.51
N LEU A 336 16.01 8.17 -17.34
CA LEU A 336 15.80 9.05 -18.50
C LEU A 336 14.67 10.02 -18.15
N TYR A 337 14.93 11.31 -18.33
CA TYR A 337 14.02 12.39 -17.98
C TYR A 337 13.74 13.25 -19.21
N LEU A 338 12.56 13.87 -19.28
CA LEU A 338 12.14 14.84 -20.29
C LEU A 338 11.90 16.19 -19.62
N CYS A 339 12.51 17.24 -20.15
CA CYS A 339 12.24 18.60 -19.69
C CYS A 339 10.92 19.12 -20.29
N ASP A 340 9.96 19.53 -19.43
CA ASP A 340 8.68 20.11 -19.87
C ASP A 340 8.74 21.64 -20.09
N GLY A 341 9.93 22.23 -19.84
CA GLY A 341 10.15 23.67 -19.85
C GLY A 341 10.27 24.30 -18.45
N THR A 342 9.96 23.55 -17.39
CA THR A 342 10.02 23.99 -16.00
C THR A 342 10.69 22.99 -15.08
N VAL A 343 10.36 21.70 -15.24
CA VAL A 343 10.89 20.60 -14.43
C VAL A 343 11.22 19.38 -15.29
N TRP A 344 12.07 18.51 -14.77
CA TRP A 344 12.38 17.22 -15.36
C TRP A 344 11.26 16.23 -15.02
N ILE A 345 10.55 15.71 -16.03
CA ILE A 345 9.56 14.63 -15.90
C ILE A 345 10.26 13.30 -16.13
N THR A 346 10.09 12.35 -15.23
CA THR A 346 10.64 10.99 -15.38
C THR A 346 9.97 10.27 -16.53
N VAL A 347 10.77 9.83 -17.52
CA VAL A 347 10.34 8.99 -18.64
C VAL A 347 10.60 7.53 -18.33
N LEU A 348 11.78 7.25 -17.80
CA LEU A 348 12.21 5.92 -17.38
C LEU A 348 13.18 6.08 -16.20
N GLU A 349 12.96 5.38 -15.12
CA GLU A 349 13.86 5.32 -13.97
C GLU A 349 14.05 3.87 -13.54
N ASP A 350 15.26 3.53 -13.11
CA ASP A 350 15.57 2.20 -12.59
C ASP A 350 14.96 2.08 -11.19
N HIS A 351 13.68 1.70 -11.14
CA HIS A 351 13.01 1.42 -9.88
C HIS A 351 13.49 0.06 -9.38
N LYS A 352 14.25 0.06 -8.30
CA LYS A 352 14.57 -1.18 -7.60
C LYS A 352 13.27 -1.85 -7.15
N ARG A 353 12.90 -2.95 -7.79
CA ARG A 353 11.78 -3.80 -7.42
C ARG A 353 12.27 -5.12 -6.88
N LEU A 354 11.58 -5.63 -5.87
CA LEU A 354 11.88 -6.95 -5.34
C LEU A 354 11.55 -8.03 -6.38
N ASP A 355 12.58 -8.80 -6.77
CA ASP A 355 12.46 -9.96 -7.65
C ASP A 355 12.26 -11.23 -6.83
N TYR A 356 13.26 -11.60 -6.03
CA TYR A 356 13.20 -12.78 -5.18
C TYR A 356 14.09 -12.64 -3.94
N VAL A 357 13.91 -13.57 -2.99
CA VAL A 357 14.65 -13.60 -1.72
C VAL A 357 15.52 -14.86 -1.68
N VAL A 358 16.80 -14.71 -1.34
CA VAL A 358 17.75 -15.82 -1.21
C VAL A 358 18.36 -15.86 0.17
N GLU A 359 18.61 -17.07 0.69
CA GLU A 359 19.39 -17.26 1.90
C GLU A 359 20.84 -16.81 1.66
N HIS A 360 21.30 -15.84 2.47
CA HIS A 360 22.66 -15.29 2.38
C HIS A 360 23.59 -15.90 3.41
N GLN A 361 23.11 -16.08 4.63
CA GLN A 361 23.89 -16.62 5.74
C GLN A 361 23.00 -17.41 6.71
N VAL A 362 23.52 -18.56 7.16
CA VAL A 362 23.03 -19.25 8.35
C VAL A 362 23.98 -18.90 9.48
N LEU A 363 23.49 -18.26 10.54
CA LEU A 363 24.24 -17.84 11.70
C LEU A 363 23.93 -18.78 12.85
N THR A 364 24.89 -19.65 13.20
CA THR A 364 24.76 -20.51 14.38
C THR A 364 24.99 -19.66 15.64
N THR A 365 24.04 -19.68 16.54
CA THR A 365 24.05 -18.96 17.81
C THR A 365 24.38 -19.90 18.99
N SER A 366 24.73 -19.35 20.14
CA SER A 366 25.05 -20.16 21.33
C SER A 366 23.83 -20.82 21.95
N SER A 367 22.64 -20.29 21.71
CA SER A 367 21.34 -20.82 22.11
C SER A 367 20.23 -20.20 21.27
N GLU A 368 18.98 -20.50 21.60
CA GLU A 368 17.80 -19.83 21.05
C GLU A 368 17.94 -18.31 21.20
N THR A 369 17.49 -17.57 20.20
CA THR A 369 17.58 -16.11 20.11
C THR A 369 16.18 -15.54 20.04
N HIS A 370 15.84 -14.65 20.96
CA HIS A 370 14.51 -14.07 21.04
C HIS A 370 14.34 -12.82 20.16
N ASP A 371 15.45 -12.08 19.97
CA ASP A 371 15.43 -10.76 19.33
C ASP A 371 16.78 -10.46 18.67
N VAL A 372 16.77 -9.65 17.63
CA VAL A 372 17.94 -9.12 16.93
C VAL A 372 17.77 -7.63 16.65
N GLU A 373 18.60 -6.81 17.22
CA GLU A 373 18.67 -5.36 16.99
C GLU A 373 19.83 -5.03 16.05
N VAL A 374 19.55 -4.49 14.88
CA VAL A 374 20.56 -4.11 13.86
C VAL A 374 20.79 -2.60 13.87
N PHE A 375 22.04 -2.17 14.06
CA PHE A 375 22.36 -0.76 14.24
C PHE A 375 23.74 -0.39 13.72
N GLN A 376 23.98 0.91 13.50
CA GLN A 376 25.26 1.46 13.07
C GLN A 376 26.07 2.01 14.23
N VAL A 377 27.35 1.60 14.31
CA VAL A 377 28.33 2.21 15.21
C VAL A 377 29.30 3.08 14.41
N PRO A 378 29.34 4.40 14.67
CA PRO A 378 30.22 5.31 13.92
C PRO A 378 31.70 4.91 14.00
N GLY A 379 32.33 4.70 12.83
CA GLY A 379 33.72 4.28 12.69
C GLY A 379 33.98 2.79 12.88
N MET A 380 32.92 1.98 13.05
CA MET A 380 33.02 0.51 13.11
C MET A 380 32.21 -0.16 11.99
N GLY A 381 31.02 0.31 11.72
CA GLY A 381 30.12 -0.26 10.74
C GLY A 381 28.80 -0.78 11.34
N LEU A 382 28.12 -1.60 10.57
CA LEU A 382 26.86 -2.22 10.94
C LEU A 382 27.09 -3.36 11.92
N MET A 383 26.30 -3.40 12.99
CA MET A 383 26.34 -4.44 14.02
C MET A 383 24.93 -4.99 14.27
N ALA A 384 24.88 -6.21 14.82
CA ALA A 384 23.64 -6.83 15.32
C ALA A 384 23.85 -7.29 16.74
N ALA A 385 22.97 -6.89 17.67
CA ALA A 385 22.91 -7.44 19.02
C ALA A 385 21.82 -8.50 19.07
N MET A 386 22.14 -9.70 19.54
CA MET A 386 21.22 -10.84 19.58
C MET A 386 20.94 -11.24 21.04
N ALA A 387 19.65 -11.29 21.39
CA ALA A 387 19.19 -11.66 22.74
C ALA A 387 19.14 -13.17 22.89
N HIS A 388 20.19 -13.74 23.46
CA HIS A 388 20.29 -15.19 23.68
C HIS A 388 19.71 -15.59 25.04
N ARG A 389 18.98 -16.68 25.07
CA ARG A 389 18.42 -17.27 26.30
C ARG A 389 19.47 -17.94 27.17
N SER A 390 20.63 -18.26 26.64
CA SER A 390 21.69 -18.99 27.33
C SER A 390 22.24 -18.25 28.54
N ALA A 391 22.61 -19.01 29.58
CA ALA A 391 23.37 -18.50 30.72
C ALA A 391 24.76 -17.95 30.35
N SER A 392 25.30 -18.29 29.16
CA SER A 392 26.56 -17.73 28.63
C SER A 392 26.41 -16.26 28.19
N GLY A 393 25.20 -15.76 28.12
CA GLY A 393 24.86 -14.38 27.74
C GLY A 393 24.56 -14.21 26.26
N SER A 394 24.40 -12.95 25.90
CA SER A 394 24.07 -12.48 24.54
C SER A 394 25.32 -12.11 23.76
N ALA A 395 25.18 -11.92 22.44
CA ALA A 395 26.29 -11.61 21.57
C ALA A 395 26.01 -10.39 20.69
N VAL A 396 27.07 -9.63 20.39
CA VAL A 396 27.09 -8.58 19.36
C VAL A 396 27.93 -9.07 18.22
N TYR A 397 27.41 -8.95 17.00
CA TYR A 397 28.03 -9.34 15.75
C TYR A 397 28.36 -8.10 14.94
N LEU A 398 29.41 -8.17 14.12
CA LEU A 398 29.82 -7.13 13.18
C LEU A 398 29.59 -7.62 11.76
N TRP A 399 28.97 -6.82 10.93
CA TRP A 399 28.78 -7.09 9.51
C TRP A 399 30.07 -6.98 8.73
N GLY A 400 30.48 -8.06 8.11
CA GLY A 400 31.71 -8.18 7.31
C GLY A 400 31.42 -8.35 5.82
N ARG A 401 32.38 -8.92 5.10
CA ARG A 401 32.25 -9.21 3.65
C ARG A 401 31.31 -10.36 3.37
N THR A 402 31.26 -11.34 4.25
CA THR A 402 30.52 -12.59 4.09
C THR A 402 29.29 -12.69 4.97
N GLY A 403 28.98 -11.64 5.74
CA GLY A 403 27.87 -11.63 6.69
C GLY A 403 28.30 -11.22 8.10
N PHE A 404 27.44 -11.48 9.06
CA PHE A 404 27.68 -11.21 10.49
C PHE A 404 28.73 -12.17 11.08
N GLN A 405 29.66 -11.63 11.84
CA GLN A 405 30.70 -12.34 12.56
C GLN A 405 30.69 -11.93 14.02
N LEU A 406 30.87 -12.90 14.93
CA LEU A 406 30.90 -12.62 16.36
C LEU A 406 31.95 -11.58 16.69
N TYR A 407 31.51 -10.53 17.38
CA TYR A 407 32.39 -9.42 17.78
C TYR A 407 32.59 -9.31 19.29
N GLN A 408 31.50 -9.43 20.05
CA GLN A 408 31.56 -9.32 21.52
C GLN A 408 30.50 -10.19 22.17
N ASN A 409 30.89 -10.94 23.21
CA ASN A 409 29.93 -11.55 24.14
C ASN A 409 29.64 -10.61 25.29
N ILE A 410 28.38 -10.51 25.71
CA ILE A 410 27.89 -9.71 26.83
C ILE A 410 27.10 -10.63 27.76
N SER A 411 27.52 -10.68 29.04
CA SER A 411 26.79 -11.47 30.05
C SER A 411 25.41 -10.88 30.30
N THR A 412 24.38 -11.64 30.02
CA THR A 412 22.96 -11.33 30.23
C THR A 412 22.28 -12.50 30.93
N TYR A 413 21.06 -12.30 31.42
CA TYR A 413 20.28 -13.32 32.11
C TYR A 413 18.94 -13.48 31.42
N GLU A 414 18.76 -14.57 30.67
CA GLU A 414 17.55 -14.83 29.89
C GLU A 414 17.10 -13.58 29.12
N ALA A 415 18.00 -13.02 28.30
CA ALA A 415 17.74 -11.83 27.54
C ALA A 415 16.60 -12.06 26.54
N LEU A 416 15.68 -11.12 26.48
CA LEU A 416 14.51 -11.19 25.60
C LEU A 416 14.56 -10.20 24.44
N ALA A 417 15.09 -8.99 24.69
CA ALA A 417 15.23 -7.97 23.66
C ALA A 417 16.45 -7.08 23.88
N TRP A 418 16.93 -6.49 22.79
CA TRP A 418 17.89 -5.40 22.76
C TRP A 418 17.26 -4.19 22.09
N ARG A 419 17.55 -2.99 22.59
CA ARG A 419 17.23 -1.75 21.88
C ARG A 419 18.44 -0.85 21.82
N HIS A 420 18.76 -0.40 20.62
CA HIS A 420 19.79 0.59 20.32
C HIS A 420 19.26 2.00 20.43
N PHE A 421 20.06 2.91 21.00
CA PHE A 421 19.76 4.33 20.94
C PHE A 421 21.03 5.18 20.96
N SER A 422 20.92 6.42 20.53
CA SER A 422 22.01 7.37 20.47
C SER A 422 21.67 8.67 21.19
N MET A 423 22.61 9.17 22.00
CA MET A 423 22.53 10.50 22.61
C MET A 423 23.71 11.36 22.14
N GLY A 424 23.46 12.27 21.22
CA GLY A 424 24.52 13.03 20.52
C GLY A 424 25.45 12.09 19.74
N LYS A 425 26.74 12.08 20.05
CA LYS A 425 27.76 11.21 19.39
C LYS A 425 28.01 9.91 20.17
N LYS A 426 27.17 9.57 21.12
CA LYS A 426 27.33 8.38 21.98
C LYS A 426 26.29 7.34 21.62
N THR A 427 26.71 6.10 21.45
CA THR A 427 25.90 4.94 21.11
C THR A 427 25.68 4.09 22.36
N PHE A 428 24.46 3.63 22.56
CA PHE A 428 24.03 2.82 23.71
C PHE A 428 23.23 1.61 23.22
N LEU A 429 23.24 0.58 24.05
CA LEU A 429 22.35 -0.59 23.97
C LEU A 429 21.70 -0.78 25.33
N VAL A 430 20.42 -1.10 25.37
CA VAL A 430 19.73 -1.58 26.57
C VAL A 430 19.22 -2.98 26.33
N VAL A 431 19.32 -3.85 27.34
CA VAL A 431 18.84 -5.23 27.28
C VAL A 431 17.70 -5.46 28.28
N SER A 432 16.68 -6.18 27.83
CA SER A 432 15.66 -6.76 28.71
C SER A 432 16.14 -8.09 29.24
N ASN A 433 16.29 -8.22 30.54
CA ASN A 433 16.55 -9.48 31.22
C ASN A 433 15.30 -9.94 31.96
N SER A 434 14.90 -11.20 31.80
CA SER A 434 13.72 -11.78 32.44
C SER A 434 14.05 -12.79 33.56
N GLY A 435 15.33 -13.06 33.83
CA GLY A 435 15.79 -13.97 34.86
C GLY A 435 16.49 -13.24 35.99
N GLY A 436 15.99 -13.30 37.20
CA GLY A 436 16.65 -12.82 38.40
C GLY A 436 17.78 -13.75 38.80
N GLY A 437 18.97 -13.22 39.02
CA GLY A 437 20.23 -13.79 39.50
C GLY A 437 20.31 -15.26 39.93
N THR A 438 21.49 -15.80 39.88
CA THR A 438 21.93 -17.18 40.04
C THR A 438 21.44 -17.99 41.26
N ASP A 439 20.60 -17.40 42.11
CA ASP A 439 20.08 -18.10 43.32
C ASP A 439 18.57 -18.32 43.23
N LYS A 440 18.17 -19.49 42.71
CA LYS A 440 16.77 -19.96 42.63
C LYS A 440 16.07 -20.01 44.00
N ARG A 441 16.76 -19.74 45.11
CA ARG A 441 16.20 -19.75 46.45
C ARG A 441 15.83 -18.38 47.01
N LYS A 442 16.23 -17.29 46.34
CA LYS A 442 15.74 -15.93 46.59
C LYS A 442 15.05 -15.44 45.32
N HIS A 443 13.75 -15.62 45.23
CA HIS A 443 12.93 -14.90 44.28
C HIS A 443 13.09 -13.40 44.55
N SER A 444 14.06 -12.78 43.90
CA SER A 444 14.06 -11.32 43.80
C SER A 444 12.81 -10.97 43.01
N GLU A 445 11.89 -10.21 43.56
CA GLU A 445 10.69 -9.73 42.87
C GLU A 445 11.03 -8.81 41.68
N THR A 446 12.32 -8.47 41.51
CA THR A 446 12.80 -7.54 40.47
C THR A 446 13.97 -8.10 39.71
N ASP A 447 13.91 -7.97 38.39
CA ASP A 447 14.98 -8.25 37.46
C ASP A 447 15.87 -7.03 37.22
N ILE A 448 17.07 -7.25 36.71
CA ILE A 448 18.00 -6.15 36.44
C ILE A 448 18.23 -6.07 34.93
N SER A 449 17.68 -5.05 34.32
CA SER A 449 18.03 -4.64 32.96
C SER A 449 19.26 -3.73 32.97
N VAL A 450 20.05 -3.76 31.88
CA VAL A 450 21.35 -3.08 31.84
C VAL A 450 21.47 -2.23 30.60
N ILE A 451 21.88 -1.00 30.78
CA ILE A 451 22.30 -0.10 29.70
C ILE A 451 23.81 -0.24 29.53
N TYR A 452 24.22 -0.48 28.28
CA TYR A 452 25.61 -0.50 27.85
C TYR A 452 25.90 0.70 26.99
N LYS A 453 27.15 1.19 27.06
CA LYS A 453 27.64 2.32 26.29
C LYS A 453 28.81 1.90 25.43
N TRP A 454 28.84 2.31 24.18
CA TRP A 454 29.99 2.11 23.32
C TRP A 454 31.22 2.89 23.81
N SER A 455 32.31 2.19 24.07
CA SER A 455 33.61 2.76 24.44
C SER A 455 34.50 2.84 23.20
N LYS A 456 34.69 4.04 22.64
CA LYS A 456 35.58 4.28 21.49
C LYS A 456 37.02 3.82 21.74
N ARG A 457 37.52 3.97 22.97
CA ARG A 457 38.89 3.55 23.36
C ARG A 457 39.03 2.02 23.39
N ARG A 458 38.02 1.33 23.99
CA ARG A 458 38.04 -0.14 24.13
C ARG A 458 37.46 -0.87 22.93
N LYS A 459 36.84 -0.13 22.01
CA LYS A 459 36.09 -0.67 20.85
C LYS A 459 35.13 -1.78 21.25
N ARG A 460 34.37 -1.55 22.32
CA ARG A 460 33.39 -2.51 22.85
C ARG A 460 32.33 -1.82 23.68
N PHE A 461 31.19 -2.47 23.85
CA PHE A 461 30.16 -2.06 24.80
C PHE A 461 30.61 -2.33 26.23
N VAL A 462 30.40 -1.37 27.10
CA VAL A 462 30.72 -1.43 28.54
C VAL A 462 29.49 -1.07 29.32
N ARG A 463 29.29 -1.74 30.47
CA ARG A 463 28.17 -1.49 31.37
C ARG A 463 28.16 -0.01 31.77
N PHE A 464 26.97 0.61 31.69
CA PHE A 464 26.79 2.03 31.95
C PHE A 464 25.85 2.29 33.17
N GLN A 465 24.63 1.74 33.13
CA GLN A 465 23.62 1.87 34.16
C GLN A 465 22.81 0.58 34.30
N THR A 466 22.32 0.33 35.51
CA THR A 466 21.35 -0.75 35.75
C THR A 466 20.01 -0.14 36.13
N LEU A 467 18.94 -0.78 35.69
CA LEU A 467 17.56 -0.43 35.92
C LEU A 467 16.84 -1.64 36.52
N GLN A 468 16.06 -1.44 37.57
CA GLN A 468 15.20 -2.49 38.11
C GLN A 468 13.94 -2.61 37.21
N THR A 469 13.63 -3.82 36.79
CA THR A 469 12.51 -4.14 35.91
C THR A 469 11.74 -5.34 36.49
N LEU A 470 10.61 -5.65 35.88
CA LEU A 470 9.73 -6.74 36.30
C LEU A 470 9.46 -7.65 35.12
N CYS A 471 10.28 -8.69 34.92
CA CYS A 471 10.23 -9.58 33.76
C CYS A 471 10.13 -8.81 32.46
N ALA A 472 11.10 -7.89 32.25
CA ALA A 472 11.11 -7.00 31.10
C ALA A 472 11.10 -7.80 29.79
N ARG A 473 10.21 -7.43 28.86
CA ARG A 473 10.10 -8.03 27.54
C ARG A 473 10.84 -7.23 26.50
N ASP A 474 10.58 -5.93 26.45
CA ASP A 474 11.16 -5.05 25.46
C ASP A 474 11.48 -3.65 26.04
N TRP A 475 12.25 -2.88 25.27
CA TRP A 475 12.59 -1.48 25.49
C TRP A 475 12.32 -0.66 24.24
N GLU A 476 11.64 0.45 24.41
CA GLU A 476 11.52 1.45 23.36
C GLU A 476 12.30 2.72 23.72
N ALA A 477 13.06 3.29 22.75
CA ALA A 477 13.92 4.45 22.96
C ALA A 477 13.51 5.60 22.03
N PHE A 478 13.12 6.73 22.59
CA PHE A 478 12.61 7.85 21.81
C PHE A 478 13.06 9.22 22.31
N ASN A 479 12.84 10.24 21.47
CA ASN A 479 13.18 11.62 21.77
C ASN A 479 11.96 12.53 21.60
N ILE A 480 11.66 13.33 22.63
CA ILE A 480 10.66 14.39 22.56
C ILE A 480 11.36 15.70 22.94
N ASN A 481 11.30 16.72 22.10
CA ASN A 481 11.91 18.04 22.35
C ASN A 481 13.40 17.97 22.74
N ARG A 482 14.20 17.14 22.05
CA ARG A 482 15.63 16.89 22.34
C ARG A 482 15.91 16.27 23.71
N GLN A 483 14.90 15.70 24.34
CA GLN A 483 15.00 14.96 25.57
C GLN A 483 14.83 13.47 25.27
N THR A 484 15.76 12.63 25.73
CA THR A 484 15.73 11.18 25.51
C THR A 484 14.96 10.48 26.62
N TYR A 485 14.13 9.54 26.21
CA TYR A 485 13.31 8.68 27.05
C TYR A 485 13.55 7.21 26.71
N LEU A 486 13.30 6.33 27.67
CA LEU A 486 13.26 4.88 27.51
C LEU A 486 11.96 4.38 28.15
N ALA A 487 11.19 3.59 27.44
CA ALA A 487 10.03 2.87 27.98
C ALA A 487 10.37 1.39 28.09
N VAL A 488 10.04 0.75 29.22
CA VAL A 488 10.19 -0.69 29.41
C VAL A 488 8.84 -1.37 29.45
N ALA A 489 8.69 -2.48 28.73
CA ALA A 489 7.55 -3.36 28.83
C ALA A 489 7.76 -4.34 30.00
N ASN A 490 7.20 -4.02 31.17
CA ASN A 490 7.18 -4.91 32.34
C ASN A 490 6.03 -5.89 32.20
N HIS A 491 6.36 -7.19 32.10
CA HIS A 491 5.39 -8.22 31.76
C HIS A 491 4.65 -8.78 32.97
N ARG A 492 5.34 -9.08 34.04
CA ARG A 492 4.76 -9.67 35.25
C ARG A 492 5.62 -9.45 36.49
N GLN A 493 4.98 -9.51 37.65
CA GLN A 493 5.62 -9.56 38.96
C GLN A 493 5.27 -10.88 39.66
N GLY A 494 6.29 -11.69 39.94
CA GLY A 494 6.08 -13.08 40.35
C GLY A 494 5.43 -13.92 39.28
N ASP A 495 4.66 -14.96 39.65
CA ASP A 495 4.11 -15.91 38.73
C ASP A 495 2.71 -15.53 38.20
N ASN A 496 1.95 -14.72 38.97
CA ASN A 496 0.52 -14.54 38.74
C ASN A 496 0.09 -13.09 38.48
N ASN A 497 0.93 -12.09 38.79
CA ASN A 497 0.53 -10.69 38.62
C ASN A 497 1.03 -10.13 37.30
N HIS A 498 0.15 -10.07 36.30
CA HIS A 498 0.41 -9.53 34.98
C HIS A 498 -0.11 -8.09 34.78
N THR A 499 -0.94 -7.60 35.71
CA THR A 499 -1.40 -6.21 35.66
C THR A 499 -0.53 -5.35 36.58
N ILE A 500 0.53 -4.80 35.98
CA ILE A 500 1.59 -4.09 36.68
C ILE A 500 2.00 -2.81 35.94
N ASN A 501 2.78 -1.96 36.59
CA ASN A 501 3.27 -0.75 35.96
C ASN A 501 4.46 -1.03 35.04
N SER A 502 4.35 -0.63 33.81
CA SER A 502 5.47 -0.36 32.91
C SER A 502 6.01 1.04 33.18
N VAL A 503 7.30 1.27 32.92
CA VAL A 503 8.00 2.49 33.38
C VAL A 503 8.61 3.24 32.21
N ILE A 504 8.39 4.54 32.16
CA ILE A 504 9.07 5.46 31.27
C ILE A 504 10.15 6.19 32.05
N TYR A 505 11.39 6.07 31.60
CA TYR A 505 12.54 6.75 32.14
C TYR A 505 12.92 7.96 31.29
N LYS A 506 13.43 8.99 31.95
CA LYS A 506 13.92 10.22 31.29
C LYS A 506 15.39 10.42 31.59
N TRP A 507 16.16 10.79 30.57
CA TRP A 507 17.57 11.14 30.76
C TRP A 507 17.71 12.41 31.58
N ASN A 508 18.37 12.32 32.73
CA ASN A 508 18.76 13.48 33.55
C ASN A 508 20.20 13.91 33.20
N LYS A 509 20.34 15.16 32.73
CA LYS A 509 21.63 15.72 32.29
C LYS A 509 22.58 16.01 33.48
N LEU A 510 22.05 16.23 34.68
CA LEU A 510 22.83 16.54 35.89
C LEU A 510 23.44 15.27 36.47
N THR A 511 22.63 14.26 36.72
CA THR A 511 23.06 12.96 37.27
C THR A 511 23.73 12.07 36.24
N LYS A 512 23.52 12.37 34.92
CA LYS A 512 23.98 11.56 33.78
C LYS A 512 23.44 10.12 33.83
N SER A 513 22.20 9.99 34.25
CA SER A 513 21.48 8.72 34.39
C SER A 513 20.05 8.84 33.93
N PHE A 514 19.42 7.70 33.62
CA PHE A 514 17.98 7.60 33.40
C PHE A 514 17.28 7.50 34.74
N GLU A 515 16.24 8.30 34.93
CA GLU A 515 15.42 8.38 36.14
C GLU A 515 13.95 8.17 35.78
N VAL A 516 13.17 7.62 36.70
CA VAL A 516 11.73 7.38 36.49
C VAL A 516 11.03 8.70 36.20
N HIS A 517 10.29 8.72 35.08
CA HIS A 517 9.51 9.87 34.68
C HIS A 517 8.01 9.63 34.82
N GLN A 518 7.52 8.48 34.34
CA GLN A 518 6.11 8.12 34.39
C GLN A 518 5.95 6.60 34.54
N MET A 519 4.88 6.19 35.22
CA MET A 519 4.45 4.80 35.30
C MET A 519 3.09 4.68 34.66
N LEU A 520 2.91 3.64 33.83
CA LEU A 520 1.68 3.34 33.11
C LEU A 520 1.27 1.91 33.46
N LEU A 521 0.02 1.76 33.92
CA LEU A 521 -0.52 0.42 34.22
C LEU A 521 -0.74 -0.34 32.92
N THR A 522 -0.15 -1.54 32.82
CA THR A 522 -0.20 -2.41 31.64
C THR A 522 -0.63 -3.83 32.03
N SER A 523 -1.05 -4.63 31.06
CA SER A 523 -1.50 -6.01 31.28
C SER A 523 -0.61 -6.99 30.51
N GLY A 524 0.42 -7.51 31.19
CA GLY A 524 1.40 -8.38 30.56
C GLY A 524 2.05 -7.73 29.35
N ALA A 525 2.56 -6.51 29.51
CA ALA A 525 3.16 -5.75 28.43
C ALA A 525 4.26 -6.57 27.73
N TYR A 526 4.27 -6.56 26.42
CA TYR A 526 5.21 -7.30 25.62
C TYR A 526 6.15 -6.37 24.86
N ASP A 527 5.58 -5.31 24.27
CA ASP A 527 6.27 -4.36 23.43
C ASP A 527 5.75 -2.93 23.62
N TRP A 528 6.56 -1.94 23.23
CA TRP A 528 6.23 -0.53 23.10
C TRP A 528 6.69 0.00 21.76
N GLU A 529 5.81 0.66 21.01
CA GLU A 529 6.16 1.36 19.78
C GLU A 529 5.89 2.86 19.92
N PHE A 530 6.92 3.68 19.64
CA PHE A 530 6.85 5.15 19.66
C PHE A 530 6.82 5.72 18.24
N PHE A 531 5.88 6.63 17.99
CA PHE A 531 5.77 7.30 16.71
C PHE A 531 5.31 8.74 16.79
N THR A 532 5.49 9.48 15.70
CA THR A 532 5.13 10.90 15.60
C THR A 532 4.28 11.15 14.38
N VAL A 533 3.15 11.85 14.56
CA VAL A 533 2.28 12.29 13.48
C VAL A 533 2.13 13.81 13.54
N GLY A 534 2.73 14.52 12.58
CA GLY A 534 2.80 15.98 12.63
C GLY A 534 3.47 16.47 13.93
N PRO A 535 2.83 17.31 14.73
CA PRO A 535 3.38 17.78 16.01
C PRO A 535 3.10 16.86 17.20
N TYR A 536 2.36 15.76 17.01
CA TYR A 536 1.91 14.87 18.07
C TYR A 536 2.81 13.65 18.20
N HIS A 537 3.13 13.28 19.44
CA HIS A 537 3.91 12.11 19.78
C HIS A 537 3.00 11.07 20.43
N PHE A 538 3.12 9.84 19.97
CA PHE A 538 2.32 8.71 20.42
C PHE A 538 3.22 7.60 20.95
N LEU A 539 2.67 6.79 21.83
CA LEU A 539 3.29 5.58 22.36
C LEU A 539 2.20 4.51 22.47
N VAL A 540 2.38 3.35 21.87
CA VAL A 540 1.41 2.25 21.96
C VAL A 540 2.03 1.07 22.68
N VAL A 541 1.24 0.37 23.52
CA VAL A 541 1.67 -0.84 24.22
C VAL A 541 0.99 -2.07 23.65
N ALA A 542 1.76 -3.14 23.46
CA ALA A 542 1.24 -4.47 23.20
C ALA A 542 0.93 -5.16 24.56
N ASN A 543 -0.34 -5.24 24.92
CA ASN A 543 -0.81 -5.96 26.09
C ASN A 543 -1.17 -7.40 25.72
N ALA A 544 -0.48 -8.37 26.32
CA ALA A 544 -0.63 -9.78 25.96
C ALA A 544 -1.58 -10.57 26.88
N PHE A 545 -1.58 -10.29 28.18
CA PHE A 545 -2.24 -11.14 29.15
C PHE A 545 -2.49 -10.40 30.47
N ASP A 546 -3.67 -10.52 31.07
CA ASP A 546 -4.02 -9.89 32.34
C ASP A 546 -3.91 -10.84 33.56
N GLY A 547 -3.48 -12.07 33.34
CA GLY A 547 -3.47 -13.14 34.36
C GLY A 547 -4.63 -14.14 34.18
N VAL A 548 -5.64 -13.82 33.37
CA VAL A 548 -6.83 -14.64 33.14
C VAL A 548 -7.08 -14.89 31.66
N THR A 549 -6.98 -13.86 30.83
CA THR A 549 -7.31 -13.93 29.41
C THR A 549 -6.25 -13.24 28.54
N THR A 550 -6.11 -13.75 27.30
CA THR A 550 -5.30 -13.09 26.27
C THR A 550 -6.12 -12.08 25.44
N SER A 551 -7.41 -11.92 25.73
CA SER A 551 -8.30 -10.94 25.08
C SER A 551 -8.27 -9.65 25.92
N VAL A 552 -7.20 -8.88 25.79
CA VAL A 552 -6.94 -7.66 26.56
C VAL A 552 -6.91 -6.44 25.65
N ASP A 553 -7.06 -5.25 26.25
CA ASP A 553 -6.98 -4.00 25.53
C ASP A 553 -5.53 -3.52 25.46
N SER A 554 -5.01 -3.33 24.28
CA SER A 554 -3.81 -2.54 24.02
C SER A 554 -4.15 -1.05 24.02
N VAL A 555 -3.23 -0.21 24.43
CA VAL A 555 -3.50 1.22 24.66
C VAL A 555 -2.55 2.08 23.85
N ILE A 556 -3.11 3.02 23.11
CA ILE A 556 -2.38 4.09 22.46
C ILE A 556 -2.43 5.31 23.37
N TYR A 557 -1.29 5.88 23.67
CA TYR A 557 -1.14 7.10 24.42
C TYR A 557 -0.68 8.25 23.54
N VAL A 558 -1.02 9.47 23.91
CA VAL A 558 -0.56 10.70 23.27
C VAL A 558 0.17 11.58 24.29
N TRP A 559 1.28 12.18 23.88
CA TRP A 559 2.06 13.08 24.72
C TRP A 559 1.38 14.44 24.87
N VAL A 560 0.97 14.79 26.08
CA VAL A 560 0.32 16.07 26.41
C VAL A 560 0.92 16.64 27.68
N SER A 561 1.33 17.91 27.66
CA SER A 561 1.82 18.63 28.84
C SER A 561 2.93 17.93 29.64
N GLY A 562 3.79 17.18 28.94
CA GLY A 562 4.96 16.55 29.56
C GLY A 562 4.75 15.12 30.06
N SER A 563 3.62 14.48 29.74
CA SER A 563 3.31 13.09 30.08
C SER A 563 2.45 12.42 29.01
N PHE A 564 2.43 11.10 28.97
CA PHE A 564 1.54 10.31 28.12
C PHE A 564 0.17 10.17 28.77
N GLN A 565 -0.88 10.42 27.99
CA GLN A 565 -2.28 10.25 28.36
C GLN A 565 -2.96 9.31 27.39
N VAL A 566 -3.97 8.57 27.83
CA VAL A 566 -4.72 7.64 26.98
C VAL A 566 -5.35 8.37 25.83
N PHE A 567 -5.07 7.92 24.60
CA PHE A 567 -5.64 8.41 23.37
C PHE A 567 -6.74 7.46 22.85
N GLN A 568 -6.43 6.17 22.76
CA GLN A 568 -7.36 5.16 22.27
C GLN A 568 -7.03 3.79 22.87
N THR A 569 -8.07 2.97 23.08
CA THR A 569 -7.92 1.55 23.44
C THR A 569 -8.36 0.69 22.28
N ILE A 570 -7.61 -0.39 22.00
CA ILE A 570 -7.88 -1.34 20.93
C ILE A 570 -7.88 -2.74 21.51
N LYS A 571 -8.96 -3.50 21.27
CA LYS A 571 -9.04 -4.90 21.67
C LYS A 571 -8.07 -5.74 20.84
N THR A 572 -7.16 -6.44 21.52
CA THR A 572 -6.15 -7.33 20.93
C THR A 572 -6.20 -8.74 21.53
N PHE A 573 -5.43 -9.66 20.97
CA PHE A 573 -5.40 -11.05 21.42
C PHE A 573 -3.96 -11.52 21.62
N CYS A 574 -3.47 -11.48 22.84
CA CYS A 574 -2.07 -11.73 23.15
C CYS A 574 -1.15 -10.88 22.25
N ALA A 575 -1.37 -9.56 22.27
CA ALA A 575 -0.53 -8.67 21.47
C ALA A 575 0.92 -8.76 21.91
N THR A 576 1.82 -8.99 20.97
CA THR A 576 3.25 -9.19 21.19
C THR A 576 4.09 -8.08 20.62
N ASP A 577 3.54 -7.35 19.63
CA ASP A 577 4.24 -6.29 18.93
C ASP A 577 3.26 -5.31 18.29
N TRP A 578 3.72 -4.08 18.09
CA TRP A 578 3.12 -3.04 17.29
C TRP A 578 4.18 -2.43 16.38
N GLU A 579 3.92 -2.37 15.09
CA GLU A 579 4.78 -1.71 14.13
C GLU A 579 4.05 -0.53 13.47
N MET A 580 4.66 0.67 13.48
CA MET A 580 4.15 1.86 12.85
C MET A 580 4.80 2.10 11.50
N PHE A 581 4.00 2.42 10.50
CA PHE A 581 4.52 2.78 9.19
C PHE A 581 3.67 3.84 8.48
N GLN A 582 4.29 4.48 7.50
CA GLN A 582 3.65 5.51 6.70
C GLN A 582 3.80 5.22 5.22
N ILE A 583 2.70 5.34 4.48
CA ILE A 583 2.67 5.21 3.02
C ILE A 583 2.04 6.48 2.45
N GLY A 584 2.86 7.31 1.79
CA GLY A 584 2.43 8.64 1.38
C GLY A 584 2.05 9.51 2.59
N SER A 585 0.84 10.02 2.61
CA SER A 585 0.28 10.78 3.74
C SER A 585 -0.48 9.93 4.76
N ARG A 586 -0.63 8.64 4.51
CA ARG A 586 -1.40 7.70 5.33
C ARG A 586 -0.53 7.11 6.42
N VAL A 587 -1.05 7.05 7.64
CA VAL A 587 -0.36 6.51 8.82
C VAL A 587 -1.05 5.22 9.26
N PHE A 588 -0.27 4.20 9.50
CA PHE A 588 -0.76 2.87 9.86
C PHE A 588 -0.08 2.35 11.13
N LEU A 589 -0.81 1.48 11.82
CA LEU A 589 -0.30 0.61 12.88
C LEU A 589 -0.69 -0.82 12.56
N VAL A 590 0.22 -1.77 12.66
CA VAL A 590 -0.10 -3.19 12.61
C VAL A 590 0.19 -3.82 13.96
N VAL A 591 -0.68 -4.74 14.40
CA VAL A 591 -0.49 -5.50 15.65
C VAL A 591 -0.16 -6.96 15.32
N ALA A 592 0.84 -7.52 16.00
CA ALA A 592 1.06 -8.95 16.05
C ALA A 592 0.16 -9.56 17.14
N ASN A 593 -0.86 -10.32 16.72
CA ASN A 593 -1.70 -11.09 17.63
C ASN A 593 -1.16 -12.53 17.76
N GLY A 594 -0.72 -12.91 18.96
CA GLY A 594 -0.08 -14.21 19.21
C GLY A 594 -1.07 -15.37 19.23
N HIS A 595 -2.01 -15.37 20.18
CA HIS A 595 -2.97 -16.45 20.29
C HIS A 595 -4.20 -16.02 21.12
N ARG A 596 -5.26 -16.83 21.02
CA ARG A 596 -6.48 -16.62 21.80
C ARG A 596 -6.74 -17.83 22.69
N LEU A 597 -6.76 -17.61 24.00
CA LEU A 597 -7.26 -18.59 24.95
C LEU A 597 -8.76 -18.76 24.79
N HIS A 598 -9.26 -20.00 24.84
CA HIS A 598 -10.65 -20.33 24.61
C HIS A 598 -11.23 -21.07 25.82
N GLY A 599 -11.43 -20.40 26.94
CA GLY A 599 -11.95 -20.98 28.16
C GLY A 599 -11.29 -22.34 28.53
N ASN A 600 -12.07 -23.41 28.57
CA ASN A 600 -11.57 -24.78 28.80
C ASN A 600 -11.15 -25.52 27.51
N GLY A 601 -11.19 -24.87 26.34
CA GLY A 601 -10.82 -25.42 25.04
C GLY A 601 -9.35 -25.17 24.68
N PRO A 602 -8.85 -25.79 23.58
CA PRO A 602 -7.51 -25.55 23.11
C PRO A 602 -7.34 -24.10 22.63
N SER A 603 -6.15 -23.54 22.87
CA SER A 603 -5.78 -22.21 22.38
C SER A 603 -5.83 -22.14 20.85
N ARG A 604 -6.25 -21.02 20.32
CA ARG A 604 -6.19 -20.73 18.87
C ARG A 604 -4.94 -19.94 18.56
N TYR A 605 -4.09 -20.51 17.70
CA TYR A 605 -2.83 -19.91 17.23
C TYR A 605 -2.93 -19.31 15.83
N ALA A 606 -3.89 -19.77 15.02
CA ALA A 606 -4.24 -19.17 13.74
C ALA A 606 -5.32 -18.10 13.97
N ILE A 607 -4.90 -16.84 14.05
CA ILE A 607 -5.78 -15.70 14.32
C ILE A 607 -5.40 -14.50 13.44
N ASN A 608 -6.28 -13.51 13.37
CA ASN A 608 -6.01 -12.31 12.59
C ASN A 608 -5.09 -11.37 13.36
N SER A 609 -3.99 -10.99 12.76
CA SER A 609 -3.29 -9.74 13.01
C SER A 609 -3.97 -8.63 12.20
N THR A 610 -4.06 -7.43 12.75
CA THR A 610 -4.86 -6.36 12.14
C THR A 610 -4.02 -5.13 11.88
N ILE A 611 -4.15 -4.58 10.69
CA ILE A 611 -3.62 -3.26 10.32
C ILE A 611 -4.71 -2.23 10.58
N TYR A 612 -4.36 -1.17 11.27
CA TYR A 612 -5.20 0.00 11.52
C TYR A 612 -4.66 1.19 10.74
N GLU A 613 -5.55 2.07 10.28
CA GLU A 613 -5.21 3.33 9.62
C GLU A 613 -5.69 4.49 10.48
N LEU A 614 -4.89 5.54 10.60
CA LEU A 614 -5.30 6.76 11.31
C LEU A 614 -6.32 7.53 10.46
N ASP A 615 -7.55 7.61 10.95
CA ASP A 615 -8.56 8.52 10.44
C ASP A 615 -8.29 9.93 10.99
N MET A 616 -7.82 10.82 10.13
CA MET A 616 -7.48 12.20 10.50
C MET A 616 -8.70 13.04 10.90
N ILE A 617 -9.91 12.67 10.46
CA ILE A 617 -11.16 13.36 10.78
C ILE A 617 -11.70 12.87 12.11
N GLY A 618 -11.85 11.55 12.26
CA GLY A 618 -12.30 10.92 13.49
C GLY A 618 -11.24 10.97 14.59
N ARG A 619 -9.98 11.29 14.25
CA ARG A 619 -8.83 11.33 15.15
C ARG A 619 -8.69 10.03 15.95
N LEU A 620 -8.77 8.90 15.25
CA LEU A 620 -8.62 7.58 15.84
C LEU A 620 -8.11 6.58 14.80
N PHE A 621 -7.49 5.51 15.27
CA PHE A 621 -7.09 4.39 14.41
C PHE A 621 -8.30 3.50 14.13
N VAL A 622 -8.60 3.30 12.85
CA VAL A 622 -9.70 2.46 12.38
C VAL A 622 -9.15 1.20 11.71
N ARG A 623 -9.87 0.10 11.83
CA ARG A 623 -9.48 -1.17 11.23
C ARG A 623 -9.43 -1.06 9.72
N PHE A 624 -8.25 -1.33 9.15
CA PHE A 624 -7.99 -1.27 7.70
C PHE A 624 -7.95 -2.65 7.06
N GLN A 625 -7.10 -3.57 7.56
CA GLN A 625 -6.94 -4.90 6.98
C GLN A 625 -6.69 -5.95 8.06
N ASP A 626 -7.23 -7.16 7.83
CA ASP A 626 -6.92 -8.35 8.62
C ASP A 626 -6.06 -9.31 7.83
N ILE A 627 -5.03 -9.82 8.47
CA ILE A 627 -4.13 -10.83 7.93
C ILE A 627 -4.12 -12.02 8.88
N VAL A 628 -4.43 -13.22 8.38
CA VAL A 628 -4.31 -14.43 9.19
C VAL A 628 -2.84 -14.72 9.42
N THR A 629 -2.46 -14.82 10.70
CA THR A 629 -1.10 -15.13 11.13
C THR A 629 -1.10 -16.31 12.09
N TYR A 630 0.07 -16.88 12.35
CA TYR A 630 0.23 -18.08 13.15
C TYR A 630 1.10 -17.77 14.38
N SER A 631 0.45 -17.46 15.50
CA SER A 631 1.13 -16.96 16.71
C SER A 631 2.18 -15.91 16.33
N ALA A 632 1.70 -14.85 15.69
CA ALA A 632 2.59 -13.75 15.30
C ALA A 632 3.28 -13.18 16.54
N VAL A 633 4.56 -12.90 16.43
CA VAL A 633 5.39 -12.35 17.50
C VAL A 633 5.82 -10.95 17.17
N ASP A 634 6.09 -10.67 15.89
CA ASP A 634 6.69 -9.44 15.42
C ASP A 634 6.22 -9.10 14.00
N TRP A 635 6.28 -7.82 13.63
CA TRP A 635 6.14 -7.25 12.30
C TRP A 635 7.28 -6.28 12.01
N GLU A 636 7.88 -6.40 10.86
CA GLU A 636 8.89 -5.46 10.38
C GLU A 636 8.44 -4.79 9.08
N PHE A 637 8.43 -3.46 9.05
CA PHE A 637 8.13 -2.66 7.86
C PHE A 637 9.41 -2.13 7.21
N PHE A 638 9.48 -2.24 5.90
CA PHE A 638 10.62 -1.70 5.15
C PHE A 638 10.23 -1.26 3.74
N THR A 639 11.15 -0.52 3.10
CA THR A 639 10.98 -0.03 1.73
C THR A 639 12.13 -0.49 0.83
N LEU A 640 11.80 -0.82 -0.42
CA LEU A 640 12.77 -1.07 -1.49
C LEU A 640 12.40 -0.20 -2.69
N GLY A 641 13.22 0.81 -2.99
CA GLY A 641 12.84 1.82 -3.97
C GLY A 641 11.55 2.52 -3.55
N GLU A 642 10.53 2.41 -4.39
CA GLU A 642 9.19 2.97 -4.12
C GLU A 642 8.19 1.93 -3.63
N GLU A 643 8.62 0.69 -3.43
CA GLU A 643 7.76 -0.38 -2.94
C GLU A 643 7.81 -0.50 -1.42
N TYR A 644 6.67 -0.79 -0.80
CA TYR A 644 6.49 -0.91 0.65
C TYR A 644 6.19 -2.36 1.02
N PHE A 645 6.84 -2.85 2.06
CA PHE A 645 6.75 -4.23 2.48
C PHE A 645 6.51 -4.36 3.98
N LEU A 646 5.83 -5.44 4.35
CA LEU A 646 5.70 -5.93 5.72
C LEU A 646 6.13 -7.41 5.75
N VAL A 647 6.91 -7.81 6.73
CA VAL A 647 7.18 -9.22 7.02
C VAL A 647 6.67 -9.56 8.41
N VAL A 648 6.09 -10.76 8.57
CA VAL A 648 5.56 -11.23 9.86
C VAL A 648 6.43 -12.35 10.42
N ALA A 649 6.70 -12.31 11.71
CA ALA A 649 7.27 -13.42 12.44
C ALA A 649 6.17 -14.42 12.85
N ASN A 650 5.91 -15.44 12.02
CA ASN A 650 5.03 -16.55 12.38
C ASN A 650 5.80 -17.56 13.21
N SER A 651 5.42 -17.76 14.47
CA SER A 651 6.16 -18.58 15.42
C SER A 651 5.61 -20.01 15.57
N PHE A 652 4.29 -20.18 15.69
CA PHE A 652 3.67 -21.45 16.02
C PHE A 652 2.24 -21.58 15.50
N ASN A 653 1.87 -22.72 14.90
CA ASN A 653 0.51 -22.95 14.37
C ASN A 653 -0.39 -23.83 15.26
N GLY A 654 0.12 -24.24 16.43
CA GLY A 654 -0.54 -25.19 17.31
C GLY A 654 0.07 -26.58 17.26
N GLU A 655 0.85 -26.91 16.23
CA GLU A 655 1.46 -28.22 16.02
C GLU A 655 2.98 -28.14 15.79
N SER A 656 3.43 -27.14 15.03
CA SER A 656 4.81 -27.00 14.59
C SER A 656 5.33 -25.57 14.76
N TYR A 657 6.63 -25.47 15.07
CA TYR A 657 7.40 -24.23 15.02
C TYR A 657 8.13 -24.03 13.68
N SER A 658 8.13 -25.04 12.80
CA SER A 658 8.68 -24.94 11.44
C SER A 658 7.57 -24.42 10.52
N LEU A 659 7.56 -23.12 10.29
CA LEU A 659 6.53 -22.41 9.54
C LEU A 659 7.15 -21.48 8.49
N ASN A 660 6.32 -21.00 7.59
CA ASN A 660 6.69 -19.89 6.74
C ASN A 660 6.32 -18.56 7.42
N SER A 661 7.29 -17.69 7.60
CA SER A 661 7.04 -16.27 7.72
C SER A 661 6.69 -15.71 6.34
N ILE A 662 5.84 -14.70 6.27
CA ILE A 662 5.30 -14.24 4.99
C ILE A 662 5.70 -12.78 4.78
N LEU A 663 6.24 -12.51 3.60
CA LEU A 663 6.53 -11.17 3.13
C LEU A 663 5.34 -10.68 2.31
N TYR A 664 4.82 -9.53 2.68
CA TYR A 664 3.71 -8.84 2.03
C TYR A 664 4.20 -7.59 1.33
N ARG A 665 3.59 -7.27 0.18
CA ARG A 665 3.84 -6.02 -0.56
C ARG A 665 2.57 -5.19 -0.61
N TRP A 666 2.70 -3.89 -0.46
CA TRP A 666 1.62 -2.92 -0.60
C TRP A 666 1.10 -2.85 -2.05
N GLN A 667 -0.20 -2.92 -2.22
CA GLN A 667 -0.88 -2.87 -3.51
C GLN A 667 -2.04 -1.85 -3.48
N GLY A 668 -1.76 -0.61 -3.04
CA GLY A 668 -2.74 0.46 -3.01
C GLY A 668 -4.02 0.08 -2.23
N TYR A 669 -5.17 0.15 -2.88
CA TYR A 669 -6.45 -0.18 -2.24
C TYR A 669 -6.59 -1.65 -1.80
N GLU A 670 -5.85 -2.57 -2.38
CA GLU A 670 -5.83 -3.97 -1.95
C GLU A 670 -5.17 -4.16 -0.59
N GLY A 671 -4.40 -3.17 -0.16
CA GLY A 671 -3.58 -3.26 1.03
C GLY A 671 -2.36 -4.15 0.80
N PHE A 672 -1.92 -4.86 1.82
CA PHE A 672 -0.78 -5.76 1.76
C PHE A 672 -1.18 -7.13 1.23
N VAL A 673 -0.48 -7.60 0.20
CA VAL A 673 -0.69 -8.92 -0.42
C VAL A 673 0.57 -9.78 -0.25
N PRO A 674 0.44 -11.10 0.00
CA PRO A 674 1.59 -11.97 0.18
C PRO A 674 2.35 -12.13 -1.14
N VAL A 675 3.70 -12.00 -1.07
CA VAL A 675 4.58 -12.12 -2.24
C VAL A 675 5.65 -13.19 -2.10
N HIS A 676 6.16 -13.43 -0.88
CA HIS A 676 7.15 -14.48 -0.61
C HIS A 676 6.86 -15.23 0.69
N TRP A 677 7.23 -16.50 0.73
CA TRP A 677 7.14 -17.39 1.89
C TRP A 677 8.53 -17.75 2.31
N LEU A 678 8.95 -17.32 3.51
CA LEU A 678 10.29 -17.52 4.04
C LEU A 678 10.26 -18.63 5.10
N PRO A 679 10.93 -19.77 4.88
CA PRO A 679 10.93 -20.86 5.85
C PRO A 679 11.71 -20.46 7.09
N THR A 680 11.05 -20.47 8.26
CA THR A 680 11.60 -20.12 9.57
C THR A 680 11.30 -21.20 10.61
N ILE A 681 12.00 -21.17 11.74
CA ILE A 681 11.79 -22.08 12.87
C ILE A 681 11.57 -21.23 14.12
N GLY A 682 10.34 -21.23 14.66
CA GLY A 682 10.01 -20.44 15.84
C GLY A 682 10.47 -18.99 15.72
N CYS A 683 10.12 -18.35 14.60
CA CYS A 683 10.48 -16.97 14.32
C CYS A 683 9.95 -16.07 15.43
N SER A 684 10.80 -15.24 15.98
CA SER A 684 10.46 -14.35 17.10
C SER A 684 10.68 -12.88 16.79
N ASP A 685 11.43 -12.58 15.71
CA ASP A 685 11.76 -11.21 15.37
C ASP A 685 12.32 -11.12 13.95
N TRP A 686 12.11 -10.01 13.26
CA TRP A 686 12.67 -9.64 11.98
C TRP A 686 13.30 -8.26 12.01
N GLU A 687 14.42 -8.11 11.35
CA GLU A 687 15.08 -6.82 11.15
C GLU A 687 15.49 -6.63 9.70
N PHE A 688 15.17 -5.48 9.14
CA PHE A 688 15.61 -5.04 7.82
C PHE A 688 16.86 -4.19 7.93
N PHE A 689 17.83 -4.44 7.04
CA PHE A 689 19.02 -3.58 6.94
C PHE A 689 19.56 -3.50 5.52
N SER A 690 20.26 -2.41 5.26
CA SER A 690 20.96 -2.20 3.98
C SER A 690 22.45 -2.07 4.19
N SER A 691 23.23 -2.67 3.31
CA SER A 691 24.69 -2.57 3.29
C SER A 691 25.23 -2.54 1.86
N LYS A 692 26.03 -1.51 1.54
CA LYS A 692 26.67 -1.34 0.22
C LYS A 692 25.70 -1.37 -0.96
N GLY A 693 24.50 -0.80 -0.77
CA GLY A 693 23.48 -0.74 -1.82
C GLY A 693 22.65 -2.02 -1.99
N GLU A 694 22.93 -3.05 -1.20
CA GLU A 694 22.18 -4.29 -1.13
C GLU A 694 21.28 -4.30 0.11
N SER A 695 20.15 -4.99 0.05
CA SER A 695 19.16 -5.06 1.12
C SER A 695 19.01 -6.48 1.66
N TYR A 696 18.77 -6.57 2.95
CA TYR A 696 18.76 -7.82 3.68
C TYR A 696 17.66 -7.83 4.73
N LEU A 697 17.19 -9.03 5.08
CA LEU A 697 16.38 -9.34 6.25
C LEU A 697 17.12 -10.35 7.11
N ILE A 698 17.09 -10.17 8.43
CA ILE A 698 17.56 -11.17 9.39
C ILE A 698 16.42 -11.56 10.31
N TYR A 699 16.28 -12.85 10.66
CA TYR A 699 15.35 -13.26 11.69
C TYR A 699 16.03 -13.95 12.85
N SER A 700 15.45 -13.85 14.02
CA SER A 700 15.83 -14.61 15.21
C SER A 700 14.92 -15.83 15.40
N SER A 701 15.47 -16.91 15.96
CA SER A 701 14.73 -18.13 16.27
C SER A 701 14.69 -18.39 17.78
N ALA A 702 13.49 -18.32 18.36
CA ALA A 702 13.28 -18.67 19.77
C ALA A 702 13.19 -20.18 20.04
N LYS A 703 13.41 -21.03 19.01
CA LYS A 703 13.26 -22.50 19.12
C LYS A 703 14.44 -23.29 18.60
N ALA A 704 15.37 -22.64 17.93
CA ALA A 704 16.58 -23.27 17.43
C ALA A 704 17.80 -22.34 17.62
N PRO A 705 19.00 -22.89 17.90
CA PRO A 705 20.21 -22.08 18.06
C PRO A 705 20.78 -21.65 16.70
N LEU A 706 19.94 -21.01 15.89
CA LEU A 706 20.28 -20.50 14.58
C LEU A 706 19.45 -19.26 14.23
N SER A 707 20.03 -18.40 13.44
CA SER A 707 19.35 -17.28 12.79
C SER A 707 19.75 -17.30 11.31
N LYS A 708 18.96 -16.68 10.44
CA LYS A 708 19.28 -16.59 9.02
C LYS A 708 19.21 -15.17 8.52
N VAL A 709 20.14 -14.85 7.63
CA VAL A 709 20.13 -13.63 6.86
C VAL A 709 19.69 -13.95 5.44
N PHE A 710 18.69 -13.25 4.98
CA PHE A 710 18.21 -13.30 3.61
C PHE A 710 18.63 -12.06 2.85
N LYS A 711 19.03 -12.23 1.61
CA LYS A 711 19.32 -11.13 0.69
C LYS A 711 18.12 -10.91 -0.21
N LEU A 712 17.67 -9.67 -0.29
CA LEU A 712 16.61 -9.24 -1.17
C LEU A 712 17.22 -8.89 -2.53
N LYS A 713 16.89 -9.69 -3.54
CA LYS A 713 17.33 -9.45 -4.92
C LYS A 713 16.36 -8.51 -5.61
N THR A 714 16.92 -7.47 -6.20
CA THR A 714 16.18 -6.45 -6.95
C THR A 714 16.60 -6.46 -8.42
N TYR A 715 15.70 -6.03 -9.28
CA TYR A 715 15.91 -5.83 -10.72
C TYR A 715 15.55 -4.41 -11.12
#